data_1ca2bc26b6163fc7988a0c004ca3b9f0
#
_entry.id   1ca2bc26b6163fc7988a0c004ca3b9f0
#
_cell.length_a   1.000
_cell.length_b   1.000
_cell.length_c   1.000
_cell.angle_alpha   90.00
_cell.angle_beta   90.00
_cell.angle_gamma   90.00
#
_symmetry.space_group_name_H-M   'P 1'
#
loop_
_entity.id
_entity.type
_entity.pdbx_description
1 polymer ?
#
loop_
_entity_poly.entity_id
_entity_poly.type
_entity_poly.pdbx_seq_one_letter_code
_entity_poly.pdbx_strand_id
1 'polypeptide(L)'
;MKRNKESSIFFTHASNLSHCGTENMISVTRYNYYGLLVTAFVISLLSSSVFAHDGKTREVSYDGRSLIINGKRELLFSGSIHYPRSTPDMWPELITKAKQGGLNVIQTYVFWNIHEPVKGEYHFEGRFDVVKFMKIIQEKGMYATLRLGPFIQAEWNHGGLPYWLREIPNIIFRSYNEPFMNEMVKFITMIIDKMKEEKLFYPQGGPIVLAQIENEYNTVQLAYRELGDKYVQWAGNFALGLNVGVPWVMCKQKNPPGPVINSCNGRHCGDTFVGPDKPNKPYLWTENWTAQFRVFGDPPAQRSAEDAAFSVARWFSKNGSLVNYYMYHGGTNLDRTAASFVTTRYYDEAPLDEFGLQRQPKYGHLKDLHRALGLCKKALFWGSPGVEKLGKDQEVRFYEQPAEKLCAAFLTNNDTREGSFVKFRGKEFYLPPRSISVLPDCKTVVFNSMQVVSQHNSRNFLRSNEANKNLKWEMTSETILTQLKMDSKVPKELYSLTKDTTDYAWYTTVMILNPRDLSMRKDILPVLRVASLGHAMLAFVNGQLVGSAHGSQIEKSFVLQSPVELKPGVNTLSLLGVLVGLPDSGELTWSTEFAGSSEVWKSWGLTLDNWMYPPTDWVKLEPETRNGISEGKGLKKVNAGRGSTGKRVATSYMVPRAAHAQKCPVGQERIVSCPKFASFGDPYGACGGFYCWKLPSANSKQ
;
A
#
# COMPACT_ATOMS: atom_id res chain seq x y z
N MET A 1 -10.63 38.93 35.27
CA MET A 1 -11.17 39.21 36.62
C MET A 1 -10.98 37.95 37.46
N LYS A 2 -10.21 38.11 38.58
CA LYS A 2 -9.95 37.23 39.73
C LYS A 2 -9.48 35.79 39.45
N ARG A 3 -8.21 35.40 39.68
CA ARG A 3 -7.38 35.25 40.90
C ARG A 3 -8.00 34.40 42.01
N ASN A 4 -7.32 33.29 42.34
CA ASN A 4 -6.82 32.94 43.69
C ASN A 4 -6.14 31.58 43.61
N LYS A 5 -4.91 31.43 44.04
CA LYS A 5 -4.11 31.46 45.28
C LYS A 5 -3.91 30.02 45.79
N GLU A 6 -2.70 29.54 45.74
CA GLU A 6 -1.68 29.23 46.75
C GLU A 6 -2.16 28.67 48.10
N SER A 7 -1.52 27.58 48.53
CA SER A 7 -1.20 27.41 49.96
C SER A 7 0.06 26.55 50.15
N SER A 8 1.11 27.22 50.58
CA SER A 8 2.31 26.72 51.22
C SER A 8 2.02 26.36 52.68
N ILE A 9 2.63 25.32 53.21
CA ILE A 9 2.71 25.06 54.65
C ILE A 9 4.19 25.07 55.07
N PHE A 10 4.50 26.08 55.86
CA PHE A 10 5.69 26.18 56.70
C PHE A 10 5.47 25.41 58.02
N PHE A 11 6.53 24.76 58.51
CA PHE A 11 6.72 24.53 59.93
C PHE A 11 8.13 24.94 60.34
N THR A 12 8.20 25.98 61.13
CA THR A 12 9.29 26.41 61.95
C THR A 12 9.23 25.72 63.35
N HIS A 13 10.33 25.20 63.81
CA HIS A 13 10.68 25.27 65.23
C HIS A 13 12.16 25.36 65.46
N ALA A 14 12.57 26.45 66.03
CA ALA A 14 13.88 26.66 66.63
C ALA A 14 13.82 26.39 68.09
N SER A 15 14.87 25.79 68.66
CA SER A 15 15.53 26.32 69.87
C SER A 15 16.65 25.38 70.35
N ASN A 16 17.80 26.00 70.50
CA ASN A 16 18.87 25.81 71.50
C ASN A 16 19.40 24.40 71.84
N LEU A 17 20.68 24.24 71.56
CA LEU A 17 21.66 23.97 72.62
C LEU A 17 23.11 24.14 72.11
N SER A 18 23.87 24.80 72.91
CA SER A 18 25.24 25.27 72.79
C SER A 18 26.32 24.22 72.96
N HIS A 19 27.46 24.48 72.34
CA HIS A 19 28.81 24.07 72.70
C HIS A 19 29.09 22.57 72.92
N CYS A 20 29.75 21.94 71.99
CA CYS A 20 30.96 21.14 72.20
C CYS A 20 31.64 20.73 70.90
N GLY A 21 32.95 20.99 70.82
CA GLY A 21 33.89 20.20 70.04
C GLY A 21 34.11 20.51 68.54
N THR A 22 34.96 21.46 68.28
CA THR A 22 35.42 21.84 66.90
C THR A 22 36.37 20.80 66.22
N GLU A 23 36.75 19.72 66.88
CA GLU A 23 37.70 18.76 66.33
C GLU A 23 37.07 17.56 65.54
N ASN A 24 35.80 17.25 65.80
CA ASN A 24 35.14 16.13 65.08
C ASN A 24 34.46 16.51 63.75
N MET A 25 34.29 17.80 63.45
CA MET A 25 33.68 18.24 62.19
C MET A 25 34.60 18.12 60.98
N ILE A 26 35.92 18.17 61.15
CA ILE A 26 36.84 18.08 60.00
C ILE A 26 37.01 16.61 59.55
N SER A 27 36.86 15.67 60.44
CA SER A 27 36.92 14.25 60.11
C SER A 27 35.70 13.73 59.37
N VAL A 28 34.49 14.16 59.76
CA VAL A 28 33.22 13.75 59.11
C VAL A 28 33.08 14.37 57.76
N THR A 29 33.51 15.61 57.53
CA THR A 29 33.50 16.27 56.20
C THR A 29 34.51 15.63 55.26
N ARG A 30 35.69 15.17 55.72
CA ARG A 30 36.63 14.42 54.87
C ARG A 30 36.10 13.03 54.50
N TYR A 31 35.43 12.31 55.35
CA TYR A 31 34.84 11.00 55.03
C TYR A 31 33.67 11.15 54.06
N ASN A 32 32.81 12.16 54.17
CA ASN A 32 31.76 12.43 53.25
C ASN A 32 32.27 12.90 51.86
N TYR A 33 33.37 13.66 51.80
CA TYR A 33 33.99 14.08 50.56
C TYR A 33 34.65 12.92 49.78
N TYR A 34 35.32 12.01 50.48
CA TYR A 34 35.89 10.76 49.94
C TYR A 34 34.78 9.81 49.52
N GLY A 35 33.69 9.70 50.27
CA GLY A 35 32.50 8.92 49.91
C GLY A 35 31.80 9.45 48.62
N LEU A 36 31.66 10.77 48.51
CA LEU A 36 31.13 11.43 47.31
C LEU A 36 32.06 11.29 46.08
N LEU A 37 33.39 11.39 46.28
CA LEU A 37 34.35 11.16 45.21
C LEU A 37 34.42 9.71 44.77
N VAL A 38 34.32 8.75 45.69
CA VAL A 38 34.28 7.33 45.36
C VAL A 38 32.95 6.96 44.66
N THR A 39 31.81 7.50 45.10
CA THR A 39 30.52 7.31 44.40
C THR A 39 30.49 7.98 43.04
N ALA A 40 31.04 9.17 42.89
CA ALA A 40 31.18 9.82 41.58
C ALA A 40 32.11 9.07 40.63
N PHE A 41 33.21 8.49 41.18
CA PHE A 41 34.13 7.65 40.39
C PHE A 41 33.52 6.30 40.01
N VAL A 42 32.76 5.67 40.93
CA VAL A 42 32.00 4.45 40.62
C VAL A 42 30.87 4.72 39.63
N ILE A 43 30.15 5.84 39.74
CA ILE A 43 29.14 6.24 38.76
C ILE A 43 29.81 6.57 37.42
N SER A 44 30.97 7.21 37.40
CA SER A 44 31.75 7.44 36.18
C SER A 44 32.28 6.15 35.55
N LEU A 45 32.73 5.17 36.35
CA LEU A 45 33.13 3.83 35.88
C LEU A 45 31.91 3.02 35.39
N LEU A 46 30.76 3.12 36.07
CA LEU A 46 29.52 2.48 35.65
C LEU A 46 28.96 3.13 34.40
N SER A 47 29.01 4.45 34.27
CA SER A 47 28.61 5.15 33.01
C SER A 47 29.59 4.89 31.87
N SER A 48 30.88 4.73 32.14
CA SER A 48 31.88 4.31 31.13
C SER A 48 31.70 2.86 30.70
N SER A 49 31.22 1.97 31.57
CA SER A 49 30.94 0.57 31.22
C SER A 49 29.63 0.38 30.45
N VAL A 50 28.68 1.34 30.52
CA VAL A 50 27.46 1.34 29.68
C VAL A 50 27.79 1.77 28.25
N PHE A 51 28.90 2.46 28.02
CA PHE A 51 29.43 2.81 26.71
C PHE A 51 30.63 1.98 26.26
N ALA A 52 30.86 0.81 26.88
CA ALA A 52 31.73 -0.18 26.26
C ALA A 52 31.06 -0.62 24.96
N HIS A 53 31.38 0.08 23.88
CA HIS A 53 31.13 -0.32 22.51
C HIS A 53 31.74 -1.72 22.38
N ASP A 54 30.88 -2.75 22.42
CA ASP A 54 31.29 -4.12 22.14
C ASP A 54 31.92 -4.08 20.75
N GLY A 55 33.25 -4.16 20.70
CA GLY A 55 34.05 -3.99 19.48
C GLY A 55 33.83 -5.09 18.43
N LYS A 56 32.71 -5.81 18.51
CA LYS A 56 32.22 -6.68 17.47
C LYS A 56 31.70 -5.86 16.31
N THR A 57 32.38 -5.91 15.19
CA THR A 57 31.90 -5.38 13.91
C THR A 57 30.53 -5.95 13.64
N ARG A 58 29.51 -5.05 13.58
CA ARG A 58 28.16 -5.44 13.17
C ARG A 58 28.20 -5.71 11.69
N GLU A 59 27.81 -6.90 11.30
CA GLU A 59 27.81 -7.32 9.88
C GLU A 59 26.53 -8.04 9.50
N VAL A 60 26.19 -7.94 8.22
CA VAL A 60 25.12 -8.72 7.60
C VAL A 60 25.64 -9.36 6.33
N SER A 61 25.58 -10.68 6.30
CA SER A 61 25.90 -11.48 5.12
C SER A 61 24.80 -12.50 4.87
N TYR A 62 25.02 -13.44 3.97
CA TYR A 62 24.07 -14.52 3.70
C TYR A 62 24.79 -15.76 3.18
N ASP A 63 24.11 -16.89 3.32
CA ASP A 63 24.46 -18.15 2.64
C ASP A 63 23.19 -18.78 2.02
N GLY A 64 23.28 -19.98 1.47
CA GLY A 64 22.16 -20.70 0.88
C GLY A 64 21.03 -21.05 1.86
N ARG A 65 21.19 -20.79 3.17
CA ARG A 65 20.21 -21.09 4.21
C ARG A 65 19.47 -19.85 4.73
N SER A 66 20.16 -18.73 4.93
CA SER A 66 19.54 -17.53 5.51
C SER A 66 20.43 -16.29 5.39
N LEU A 67 19.86 -15.15 5.82
CA LEU A 67 20.69 -14.02 6.25
C LEU A 67 21.48 -14.41 7.51
N ILE A 68 22.72 -13.93 7.58
CA ILE A 68 23.65 -14.10 8.70
C ILE A 68 23.86 -12.72 9.31
N ILE A 69 23.38 -12.54 10.54
CA ILE A 69 23.49 -11.27 11.26
C ILE A 69 24.44 -11.50 12.45
N ASN A 70 25.56 -10.78 12.49
CA ASN A 70 26.62 -10.97 13.48
C ASN A 70 27.06 -12.45 13.58
N GLY A 71 27.31 -13.09 12.44
CA GLY A 71 27.76 -14.49 12.36
C GLY A 71 26.69 -15.54 12.69
N LYS A 72 25.42 -15.15 12.90
CA LYS A 72 24.33 -16.08 13.23
C LYS A 72 23.28 -16.11 12.13
N ARG A 73 22.89 -17.30 11.68
CA ARG A 73 21.73 -17.50 10.81
C ARG A 73 20.45 -17.08 11.52
N GLU A 74 19.64 -16.27 10.87
CA GLU A 74 18.41 -15.73 11.47
C GLU A 74 17.16 -16.19 10.72
N LEU A 75 16.15 -16.62 11.50
CA LEU A 75 14.80 -16.90 11.02
C LEU A 75 14.02 -15.59 11.08
N LEU A 76 13.60 -15.09 9.92
CA LEU A 76 13.08 -13.73 9.81
C LEU A 76 11.59 -13.74 9.49
N PHE A 77 10.81 -13.22 10.44
CA PHE A 77 9.39 -12.92 10.29
C PHE A 77 9.24 -11.41 10.13
N SER A 78 8.88 -10.98 8.95
CA SER A 78 8.80 -9.60 8.55
C SER A 78 7.36 -9.18 8.26
N GLY A 79 7.06 -7.91 8.43
CA GLY A 79 5.77 -7.35 8.04
C GLY A 79 5.89 -5.95 7.46
N SER A 80 5.14 -5.69 6.38
CA SER A 80 5.09 -4.38 5.75
C SER A 80 4.20 -3.44 6.54
N ILE A 81 4.80 -2.33 6.97
CA ILE A 81 4.14 -1.16 7.54
C ILE A 81 4.64 0.04 6.75
N HIS A 82 3.76 0.69 5.99
CA HIS A 82 4.11 1.85 5.20
C HIS A 82 3.91 3.13 6.02
N TYR A 83 5.00 3.83 6.36
CA TYR A 83 4.95 5.01 7.22
C TYR A 83 3.95 6.08 6.74
N PRO A 84 3.79 6.39 5.43
CA PRO A 84 2.87 7.44 5.01
C PRO A 84 1.40 7.01 5.04
N ARG A 85 1.10 5.72 5.28
CA ARG A 85 -0.25 5.17 5.40
C ARG A 85 -0.78 5.15 6.84
N SER A 86 -0.12 5.88 7.74
CA SER A 86 -0.51 6.08 9.13
C SER A 86 0.09 7.38 9.66
N THR A 87 -0.39 7.85 10.80
CA THR A 87 0.18 9.02 11.45
C THR A 87 1.41 8.65 12.27
N PRO A 88 2.36 9.57 12.50
CA PRO A 88 3.54 9.30 13.33
C PRO A 88 3.22 8.81 14.74
N ASP A 89 2.11 9.23 15.31
CA ASP A 89 1.67 8.81 16.64
C ASP A 89 1.25 7.33 16.70
N MET A 90 0.84 6.76 15.57
CA MET A 90 0.49 5.35 15.47
C MET A 90 1.72 4.44 15.39
N TRP A 91 2.87 4.91 14.87
CA TRP A 91 4.02 4.06 14.57
C TRP A 91 4.56 3.25 15.76
N PRO A 92 4.74 3.85 16.97
CA PRO A 92 5.25 3.10 18.11
C PRO A 92 4.37 1.91 18.51
N GLU A 93 3.05 2.09 18.42
CA GLU A 93 2.09 1.05 18.75
C GLU A 93 2.00 -0.02 17.66
N LEU A 94 1.96 0.38 16.39
CA LEU A 94 1.96 -0.55 15.24
C LEU A 94 3.18 -1.49 15.28
N ILE A 95 4.37 -0.93 15.49
CA ILE A 95 5.63 -1.69 15.56
C ILE A 95 5.65 -2.59 16.80
N THR A 96 5.15 -2.09 17.94
CA THR A 96 5.03 -2.89 19.18
C THR A 96 4.09 -4.08 18.96
N LYS A 97 2.92 -3.88 18.34
CA LYS A 97 1.98 -4.97 18.03
C LYS A 97 2.56 -5.96 17.02
N ALA A 98 3.32 -5.48 16.03
CA ALA A 98 4.03 -6.35 15.10
C ALA A 98 5.04 -7.26 15.84
N LYS A 99 5.83 -6.70 16.74
CA LYS A 99 6.76 -7.47 17.61
C LYS A 99 6.02 -8.47 18.50
N GLN A 100 4.93 -8.07 19.12
CA GLN A 100 4.07 -8.96 19.93
C GLN A 100 3.43 -10.08 19.10
N GLY A 101 3.19 -9.84 17.81
CA GLY A 101 2.76 -10.82 16.81
C GLY A 101 3.87 -11.79 16.37
N GLY A 102 5.07 -11.68 16.95
CA GLY A 102 6.22 -12.56 16.70
C GLY A 102 7.09 -12.11 15.52
N LEU A 103 6.91 -10.91 14.99
CA LEU A 103 7.80 -10.36 13.97
C LEU A 103 9.10 -9.88 14.59
N ASN A 104 10.19 -9.96 13.82
CA ASN A 104 11.50 -9.41 14.17
C ASN A 104 12.04 -8.43 13.10
N VAL A 105 11.31 -8.26 11.99
CA VAL A 105 11.63 -7.32 10.91
C VAL A 105 10.40 -6.48 10.56
N ILE A 106 10.60 -5.18 10.32
CA ILE A 106 9.62 -4.30 9.68
C ILE A 106 10.13 -3.95 8.29
N GLN A 107 9.27 -4.06 7.29
CA GLN A 107 9.56 -3.67 5.92
C GLN A 107 8.77 -2.42 5.54
N THR A 108 9.39 -1.48 4.84
CA THR A 108 8.69 -0.36 4.21
C THR A 108 9.31 0.00 2.88
N TYR A 109 8.51 0.61 2.01
CA TYR A 109 9.01 1.32 0.85
C TYR A 109 9.46 2.73 1.19
N VAL A 110 10.23 3.33 0.28
CA VAL A 110 10.43 4.77 0.18
C VAL A 110 9.55 5.29 -0.96
N PHE A 111 8.81 6.33 -0.72
CA PHE A 111 7.80 6.87 -1.63
C PHE A 111 8.30 8.15 -2.29
N TRP A 112 8.85 8.05 -3.48
CA TRP A 112 9.52 9.20 -4.13
C TRP A 112 8.60 10.40 -4.32
N ASN A 113 7.37 10.18 -4.80
CA ASN A 113 6.44 11.28 -5.11
C ASN A 113 6.00 12.13 -3.92
N ILE A 114 6.09 11.61 -2.68
CA ILE A 114 5.82 12.41 -1.48
C ILE A 114 7.08 13.07 -0.92
N HIS A 115 8.24 12.48 -1.19
CA HIS A 115 9.51 13.05 -0.76
C HIS A 115 10.03 14.14 -1.70
N GLU A 116 9.67 14.08 -2.98
CA GLU A 116 10.07 15.06 -3.99
C GLU A 116 8.87 15.37 -4.92
N PRO A 117 7.78 15.95 -4.40
CA PRO A 117 6.59 16.27 -5.20
C PRO A 117 6.86 17.32 -6.28
N VAL A 118 7.79 18.21 -6.02
CA VAL A 118 8.37 19.18 -6.96
C VAL A 118 9.85 18.90 -7.08
N LYS A 119 10.38 18.92 -8.31
CA LYS A 119 11.77 18.59 -8.58
C LYS A 119 12.73 19.45 -7.76
N GLY A 120 13.56 18.80 -6.93
CA GLY A 120 14.53 19.43 -6.06
C GLY A 120 13.98 19.91 -4.70
N GLU A 121 12.67 19.78 -4.44
CA GLU A 121 12.06 20.14 -3.16
C GLU A 121 11.76 18.87 -2.36
N TYR A 122 12.49 18.67 -1.27
CA TYR A 122 12.44 17.44 -0.49
C TYR A 122 11.66 17.60 0.83
N HIS A 123 10.78 16.65 1.12
CA HIS A 123 9.93 16.62 2.32
C HIS A 123 10.17 15.34 3.15
N PHE A 124 10.57 15.54 4.41
CA PHE A 124 10.85 14.45 5.38
C PHE A 124 10.24 14.74 6.75
N GLU A 125 9.10 15.40 6.79
CA GLU A 125 8.45 15.81 8.03
C GLU A 125 7.10 15.09 8.23
N GLY A 126 6.61 15.07 9.48
CA GLY A 126 5.35 14.48 9.83
C GLY A 126 5.27 13.01 9.45
N ARG A 127 4.23 12.60 8.72
CA ARG A 127 4.07 11.21 8.27
C ARG A 127 5.04 10.81 7.14
N PHE A 128 5.84 11.73 6.63
CA PHE A 128 6.87 11.47 5.62
C PHE A 128 8.27 11.33 6.25
N ASP A 129 8.38 11.36 7.58
CA ASP A 129 9.65 11.21 8.30
C ASP A 129 10.07 9.73 8.38
N VAL A 130 10.66 9.24 7.29
CA VAL A 130 11.18 7.87 7.21
C VAL A 130 12.33 7.62 8.20
N VAL A 131 13.11 8.65 8.51
CA VAL A 131 14.22 8.55 9.48
C VAL A 131 13.67 8.26 10.87
N LYS A 132 12.70 9.05 11.33
CA LYS A 132 11.99 8.82 12.61
C LYS A 132 11.35 7.43 12.64
N PHE A 133 10.71 7.01 11.56
CA PHE A 133 10.11 5.68 11.47
C PHE A 133 11.17 4.58 11.66
N MET A 134 12.33 4.68 11.01
CA MET A 134 13.44 3.72 11.18
C MET A 134 14.02 3.74 12.60
N LYS A 135 14.15 4.92 13.21
CA LYS A 135 14.61 5.04 14.62
C LYS A 135 13.64 4.36 15.60
N ILE A 136 12.34 4.47 15.39
CA ILE A 136 11.34 3.76 16.22
C ILE A 136 11.48 2.23 16.06
N ILE A 137 11.72 1.73 14.85
CA ILE A 137 12.00 0.29 14.64
C ILE A 137 13.22 -0.14 15.45
N GLN A 138 14.29 0.67 15.41
CA GLN A 138 15.52 0.44 16.17
C GLN A 138 15.26 0.45 17.69
N GLU A 139 14.56 1.45 18.20
CA GLU A 139 14.19 1.56 19.64
C GLU A 139 13.38 0.36 20.12
N LYS A 140 12.54 -0.21 19.28
CA LYS A 140 11.79 -1.43 19.58
C LYS A 140 12.65 -2.70 19.48
N GLY A 141 13.94 -2.58 19.09
CA GLY A 141 14.85 -3.71 18.95
C GLY A 141 14.46 -4.66 17.85
N MET A 142 13.98 -4.14 16.72
CA MET A 142 13.63 -4.88 15.52
C MET A 142 14.58 -4.53 14.37
N TYR A 143 14.68 -5.43 13.40
CA TYR A 143 15.38 -5.17 12.15
C TYR A 143 14.46 -4.46 11.16
N ALA A 144 15.05 -3.86 10.13
CA ALA A 144 14.32 -3.23 9.04
C ALA A 144 14.77 -3.73 7.66
N THR A 145 13.83 -3.84 6.74
CA THR A 145 14.08 -3.94 5.30
C THR A 145 13.65 -2.66 4.62
N LEU A 146 14.56 -1.99 3.93
CA LEU A 146 14.31 -0.76 3.19
C LEU A 146 14.15 -1.05 1.70
N ARG A 147 12.97 -0.78 1.13
CA ARG A 147 12.70 -0.96 -0.29
C ARG A 147 12.67 0.41 -0.98
N LEU A 148 13.73 0.69 -1.74
CA LEU A 148 13.97 2.02 -2.30
C LEU A 148 13.17 2.32 -3.58
N GLY A 149 12.74 1.29 -4.28
CA GLY A 149 12.14 1.47 -5.59
C GLY A 149 13.20 1.80 -6.65
N PRO A 150 13.09 2.88 -7.42
CA PRO A 150 12.22 4.06 -7.25
C PRO A 150 10.75 3.84 -7.59
N PHE A 151 10.47 2.90 -8.50
CA PHE A 151 9.13 2.40 -8.72
C PHE A 151 8.80 1.37 -7.64
N ILE A 152 7.69 1.58 -6.94
CA ILE A 152 7.31 0.73 -5.81
C ILE A 152 6.01 -0.05 -6.07
N GLN A 153 5.22 0.34 -7.07
CA GLN A 153 3.84 -0.10 -7.26
C GLN A 153 3.00 0.20 -6.01
N ALA A 154 2.90 -0.71 -5.10
CA ALA A 154 2.28 -0.56 -3.78
C ALA A 154 0.83 -0.03 -3.83
N GLU A 155 0.16 -0.18 -4.98
CA GLU A 155 -1.15 0.42 -5.26
C GLU A 155 -1.20 1.92 -4.84
N TRP A 156 -0.05 2.55 -5.02
CA TRP A 156 0.22 3.95 -4.70
C TRP A 156 0.22 4.78 -5.97
N ASN A 157 -0.28 6.00 -5.85
CA ASN A 157 -0.40 6.94 -6.95
C ASN A 157 0.88 7.00 -7.80
N HIS A 158 0.75 6.82 -9.10
CA HIS A 158 1.85 6.78 -10.09
C HIS A 158 2.97 5.77 -9.77
N GLY A 159 2.65 4.69 -9.03
CA GLY A 159 3.64 3.69 -8.60
C GLY A 159 4.74 4.25 -7.72
N GLY A 160 4.50 5.37 -7.06
CA GLY A 160 5.45 6.09 -6.21
C GLY A 160 6.35 7.07 -6.94
N LEU A 161 6.29 7.15 -8.28
CA LEU A 161 7.07 8.09 -9.07
C LEU A 161 6.42 9.49 -9.06
N PRO A 162 7.18 10.59 -8.92
CA PRO A 162 6.61 11.92 -9.01
C PRO A 162 6.17 12.28 -10.43
N TYR A 163 5.08 13.04 -10.54
CA TYR A 163 4.50 13.38 -11.85
C TYR A 163 5.45 14.18 -12.75
N TRP A 164 6.28 15.06 -12.17
CA TRP A 164 7.20 15.90 -12.93
C TRP A 164 8.21 15.14 -13.79
N LEU A 165 8.46 13.86 -13.48
CA LEU A 165 9.26 12.99 -14.35
C LEU A 165 8.67 12.90 -15.76
N ARG A 166 7.33 12.93 -15.91
CA ARG A 166 6.66 12.88 -17.22
C ARG A 166 6.95 14.11 -18.09
N GLU A 167 7.38 15.20 -17.48
CA GLU A 167 7.69 16.43 -18.19
C GLU A 167 9.14 16.48 -18.72
N ILE A 168 9.97 15.49 -18.38
CA ILE A 168 11.33 15.37 -18.88
C ILE A 168 11.30 14.84 -20.31
N PRO A 169 11.90 15.56 -21.28
CA PRO A 169 11.92 15.13 -22.67
C PRO A 169 12.58 13.76 -22.84
N ASN A 170 11.98 12.91 -23.68
CA ASN A 170 12.47 11.58 -24.04
C ASN A 170 12.66 10.60 -22.85
N ILE A 171 12.00 10.85 -21.73
CA ILE A 171 12.02 9.92 -20.60
C ILE A 171 11.23 8.64 -20.93
N ILE A 172 11.84 7.51 -20.63
CA ILE A 172 11.19 6.19 -20.69
C ILE A 172 11.39 5.53 -19.33
N PHE A 173 10.30 5.38 -18.58
CA PHE A 173 10.35 4.84 -17.21
C PHE A 173 10.79 3.39 -17.17
N ARG A 174 11.60 3.06 -16.15
CA ARG A 174 12.00 1.69 -15.88
C ARG A 174 12.65 0.99 -17.07
N SER A 175 13.47 1.72 -17.83
CA SER A 175 14.21 1.23 -19.00
C SER A 175 15.65 1.72 -18.93
N TYR A 176 16.53 1.12 -19.75
CA TYR A 176 17.89 1.62 -19.94
C TYR A 176 17.83 2.92 -20.76
N ASN A 177 17.35 3.97 -20.09
CA ASN A 177 17.06 5.30 -20.62
C ASN A 177 17.76 6.33 -19.75
N GLU A 178 18.69 7.06 -20.33
CA GLU A 178 19.56 7.99 -19.60
C GLU A 178 18.77 9.05 -18.78
N PRO A 179 17.72 9.71 -19.32
CA PRO A 179 16.91 10.65 -18.54
C PRO A 179 16.32 10.03 -17.28
N PHE A 180 15.75 8.83 -17.36
CA PHE A 180 15.18 8.15 -16.20
C PHE A 180 16.26 7.68 -15.22
N MET A 181 17.33 7.08 -15.72
CA MET A 181 18.44 6.58 -14.90
C MET A 181 19.10 7.71 -14.11
N ASN A 182 19.30 8.87 -14.71
CA ASN A 182 19.90 10.04 -14.03
C ASN A 182 19.05 10.54 -12.86
N GLU A 183 17.75 10.64 -13.03
CA GLU A 183 16.87 11.07 -11.94
C GLU A 183 16.75 9.97 -10.84
N MET A 184 16.68 8.71 -11.23
CA MET A 184 16.74 7.57 -10.30
C MET A 184 18.01 7.60 -9.45
N VAL A 185 19.19 7.82 -10.07
CA VAL A 185 20.46 7.91 -9.35
C VAL A 185 20.42 9.02 -8.32
N LYS A 186 19.97 10.23 -8.69
CA LYS A 186 19.90 11.38 -7.77
C LYS A 186 19.04 11.06 -6.56
N PHE A 187 17.82 10.58 -6.78
CA PHE A 187 16.90 10.30 -5.69
C PHE A 187 17.39 9.16 -4.77
N ILE A 188 17.79 8.03 -5.35
CA ILE A 188 18.25 6.88 -4.55
C ILE A 188 19.51 7.21 -3.78
N THR A 189 20.47 7.92 -4.39
CA THR A 189 21.70 8.34 -3.71
C THR A 189 21.38 9.25 -2.54
N MET A 190 20.52 10.26 -2.74
CA MET A 190 20.09 11.18 -1.67
C MET A 190 19.45 10.43 -0.50
N ILE A 191 18.56 9.46 -0.75
CA ILE A 191 17.95 8.65 0.31
C ILE A 191 19.01 7.81 1.04
N ILE A 192 19.91 7.16 0.31
CA ILE A 192 20.97 6.34 0.90
C ILE A 192 21.92 7.18 1.75
N ASP A 193 22.31 8.35 1.26
CA ASP A 193 23.18 9.26 2.01
C ASP A 193 22.50 9.72 3.30
N LYS A 194 21.22 10.10 3.24
CA LYS A 194 20.40 10.40 4.42
C LYS A 194 20.37 9.24 5.42
N MET A 195 20.17 7.99 4.96
CA MET A 195 20.19 6.82 5.84
C MET A 195 21.59 6.57 6.45
N LYS A 196 22.65 6.82 5.69
CA LYS A 196 24.04 6.69 6.17
C LYS A 196 24.40 7.78 7.18
N GLU A 197 24.04 9.03 6.94
CA GLU A 197 24.25 10.16 7.86
C GLU A 197 23.58 9.88 9.22
N GLU A 198 22.36 9.36 9.19
CA GLU A 198 21.59 9.00 10.37
C GLU A 198 21.99 7.63 10.97
N LYS A 199 23.02 6.96 10.42
CA LYS A 199 23.58 5.67 10.87
C LYS A 199 22.54 4.57 10.96
N LEU A 200 21.64 4.49 9.98
CA LEU A 200 20.50 3.57 10.00
C LEU A 200 20.79 2.20 9.40
N PHE A 201 21.89 2.03 8.68
CA PHE A 201 22.32 0.70 8.24
C PHE A 201 22.93 -0.10 9.40
N TYR A 202 22.70 -1.41 9.38
CA TYR A 202 23.11 -2.30 10.49
C TYR A 202 24.60 -2.24 10.84
N PRO A 203 25.55 -2.19 9.89
CA PRO A 203 26.96 -2.02 10.20
C PRO A 203 27.29 -0.70 10.93
N GLN A 204 26.46 0.32 10.79
CA GLN A 204 26.61 1.60 11.49
C GLN A 204 25.90 1.62 12.86
N GLY A 205 25.20 0.55 13.21
CA GLY A 205 24.41 0.45 14.45
C GLY A 205 22.91 0.56 14.28
N GLY A 206 22.41 0.85 13.07
CA GLY A 206 21.00 1.02 12.76
C GLY A 206 20.23 -0.30 12.61
N PRO A 207 18.94 -0.23 12.26
CA PRO A 207 18.07 -1.41 12.15
C PRO A 207 18.08 -2.06 10.76
N ILE A 208 18.56 -1.37 9.69
CA ILE A 208 18.43 -1.84 8.31
C ILE A 208 19.40 -2.99 8.04
N VAL A 209 18.88 -4.19 7.81
CA VAL A 209 19.65 -5.42 7.53
C VAL A 209 19.52 -5.89 6.09
N LEU A 210 18.59 -5.33 5.31
CA LEU A 210 18.31 -5.72 3.93
C LEU A 210 17.81 -4.52 3.16
N ALA A 211 18.26 -4.35 1.91
CA ALA A 211 17.80 -3.31 1.02
C ALA A 211 17.29 -3.90 -0.30
N GLN A 212 16.30 -3.26 -0.90
CA GLN A 212 15.77 -3.67 -2.20
C GLN A 212 15.80 -2.51 -3.19
N ILE A 213 16.23 -2.81 -4.42
CA ILE A 213 16.13 -1.93 -5.59
C ILE A 213 15.06 -2.47 -6.53
N GLU A 214 14.30 -1.59 -7.19
CA GLU A 214 13.21 -1.91 -8.10
C GLU A 214 12.06 -2.70 -7.47
N ASN A 215 10.99 -2.93 -8.21
CA ASN A 215 9.89 -3.79 -7.78
C ASN A 215 9.29 -4.56 -8.96
N GLU A 216 9.26 -5.90 -8.86
CA GLU A 216 8.60 -6.83 -9.79
C GLU A 216 8.91 -6.56 -11.28
N TYR A 217 10.14 -6.22 -11.58
CA TYR A 217 10.53 -5.73 -12.91
C TYR A 217 10.49 -6.82 -14.01
N ASN A 218 10.50 -8.09 -13.65
CA ASN A 218 10.62 -9.19 -14.63
C ASN A 218 9.56 -9.14 -15.75
N THR A 219 8.33 -8.69 -15.47
CA THR A 219 7.27 -8.56 -16.47
C THR A 219 7.54 -7.39 -17.43
N VAL A 220 8.00 -6.27 -16.87
CA VAL A 220 8.35 -5.06 -17.62
C VAL A 220 9.57 -5.29 -18.49
N GLN A 221 10.56 -6.05 -18.00
CA GLN A 221 11.75 -6.44 -18.73
C GLN A 221 11.42 -7.04 -20.10
N LEU A 222 10.41 -7.92 -20.15
CA LEU A 222 10.00 -8.56 -21.39
C LEU A 222 9.47 -7.55 -22.43
N ALA A 223 8.80 -6.49 -22.00
CA ALA A 223 8.30 -5.44 -22.88
C ALA A 223 9.42 -4.62 -23.50
N TYR A 224 10.48 -4.35 -22.73
CA TYR A 224 11.63 -3.57 -23.19
C TYR A 224 12.74 -4.39 -23.84
N ARG A 225 12.64 -5.72 -23.82
CA ARG A 225 13.62 -6.63 -24.45
C ARG A 225 15.06 -6.31 -23.99
N GLU A 226 15.99 -6.07 -24.91
CA GLU A 226 17.39 -5.76 -24.61
C GLU A 226 17.58 -4.54 -23.70
N LEU A 227 16.78 -3.50 -23.85
CA LEU A 227 16.83 -2.34 -22.94
C LEU A 227 16.39 -2.70 -21.53
N GLY A 228 15.45 -3.64 -21.39
CA GLY A 228 15.06 -4.20 -20.10
C GLY A 228 16.18 -5.01 -19.45
N ASP A 229 16.86 -5.86 -20.22
CA ASP A 229 17.99 -6.64 -19.71
C ASP A 229 19.14 -5.74 -19.25
N LYS A 230 19.49 -4.72 -20.05
CA LYS A 230 20.50 -3.72 -19.68
C LYS A 230 20.13 -2.96 -18.41
N TYR A 231 18.86 -2.59 -18.28
CA TYR A 231 18.36 -1.86 -17.10
C TYR A 231 18.48 -2.69 -15.82
N VAL A 232 18.09 -3.97 -15.83
CA VAL A 232 18.24 -4.87 -14.68
C VAL A 232 19.68 -4.94 -14.20
N GLN A 233 20.61 -5.17 -15.14
CA GLN A 233 22.03 -5.25 -14.80
C GLN A 233 22.56 -3.93 -14.26
N TRP A 234 22.17 -2.82 -14.88
CA TRP A 234 22.57 -1.49 -14.45
C TRP A 234 22.02 -1.17 -13.05
N ALA A 235 20.70 -1.37 -12.80
CA ALA A 235 20.06 -1.04 -11.53
C ALA A 235 20.64 -1.85 -10.37
N GLY A 236 20.88 -3.15 -10.57
CA GLY A 236 21.51 -3.97 -9.55
C GLY A 236 22.97 -3.60 -9.27
N ASN A 237 23.76 -3.29 -10.32
CA ASN A 237 25.15 -2.85 -10.16
C ASN A 237 25.21 -1.44 -9.52
N PHE A 238 24.32 -0.54 -9.87
CA PHE A 238 24.17 0.75 -9.20
C PHE A 238 23.91 0.57 -7.70
N ALA A 239 22.96 -0.28 -7.35
CA ALA A 239 22.65 -0.56 -5.93
C ALA A 239 23.88 -1.11 -5.18
N LEU A 240 24.61 -2.05 -5.78
CA LEU A 240 25.86 -2.58 -5.18
C LEU A 240 26.92 -1.49 -5.00
N GLY A 241 27.05 -0.58 -5.98
CA GLY A 241 27.97 0.55 -5.92
C GLY A 241 27.69 1.56 -4.78
N LEU A 242 26.49 1.57 -4.21
CA LEU A 242 26.12 2.44 -3.09
C LEU A 242 26.78 2.02 -1.76
N ASN A 243 27.38 0.84 -1.67
CA ASN A 243 28.19 0.37 -0.53
C ASN A 243 27.53 0.58 0.84
N VAL A 244 26.32 0.06 1.00
CA VAL A 244 25.52 0.19 2.24
C VAL A 244 25.85 -0.83 3.32
N GLY A 245 26.67 -1.82 3.00
CA GLY A 245 27.13 -2.86 3.93
C GLY A 245 26.06 -3.89 4.31
N VAL A 246 24.93 -3.94 3.61
CA VAL A 246 23.88 -4.95 3.76
C VAL A 246 23.53 -5.56 2.39
N PRO A 247 22.99 -6.81 2.35
CA PRO A 247 22.60 -7.43 1.11
C PRO A 247 21.49 -6.67 0.35
N TRP A 248 21.50 -6.78 -0.98
CA TRP A 248 20.49 -6.24 -1.88
C TRP A 248 19.57 -7.32 -2.42
N VAL A 249 18.33 -6.95 -2.66
CA VAL A 249 17.27 -7.80 -3.25
C VAL A 249 16.68 -7.14 -4.50
N MET A 250 16.34 -7.96 -5.47
CA MET A 250 15.41 -7.64 -6.57
C MET A 250 14.29 -8.68 -6.59
N CYS A 251 13.08 -8.28 -6.18
CA CYS A 251 11.96 -9.21 -6.10
C CYS A 251 11.41 -9.58 -7.48
N LYS A 252 10.96 -10.84 -7.64
CA LYS A 252 10.48 -11.43 -8.90
C LYS A 252 11.44 -11.25 -10.08
N GLN A 253 12.73 -11.03 -9.83
CA GLN A 253 13.73 -10.91 -10.88
C GLN A 253 14.43 -12.25 -11.07
N LYS A 254 14.45 -12.78 -12.30
CA LYS A 254 15.09 -14.08 -12.58
C LYS A 254 16.60 -14.02 -12.59
N ASN A 255 17.17 -12.99 -13.21
CA ASN A 255 18.60 -12.86 -13.48
C ASN A 255 19.16 -11.56 -12.90
N PRO A 256 19.14 -11.34 -11.57
CA PRO A 256 19.75 -10.17 -10.98
C PRO A 256 21.27 -10.26 -11.07
N PRO A 257 22.01 -9.14 -11.09
CA PRO A 257 23.46 -9.18 -11.17
C PRO A 257 24.09 -9.72 -9.89
N GLY A 258 25.13 -10.53 -10.06
CA GLY A 258 26.07 -10.96 -9.02
C GLY A 258 25.45 -11.38 -7.69
N PRO A 259 25.79 -10.66 -6.60
CA PRO A 259 25.32 -10.98 -5.25
C PRO A 259 23.90 -10.50 -4.92
N VAL A 260 23.22 -9.78 -5.79
CA VAL A 260 21.84 -9.34 -5.55
C VAL A 260 20.92 -10.56 -5.48
N ILE A 261 20.15 -10.68 -4.40
CA ILE A 261 19.30 -11.83 -4.12
C ILE A 261 17.98 -11.67 -4.88
N ASN A 262 17.58 -12.68 -5.66
CA ASN A 262 16.23 -12.76 -6.19
C ASN A 262 15.27 -13.35 -5.15
N SER A 263 14.05 -12.87 -5.10
CA SER A 263 13.05 -13.27 -4.11
C SER A 263 11.67 -13.49 -4.73
N CYS A 264 10.78 -14.08 -3.96
CA CYS A 264 9.41 -14.34 -4.37
C CYS A 264 8.42 -13.31 -3.79
N ASN A 265 7.41 -12.94 -4.60
CA ASN A 265 6.19 -12.26 -4.17
C ASN A 265 4.98 -13.08 -4.61
N GLY A 266 3.94 -13.14 -3.80
CA GLY A 266 2.71 -13.87 -4.09
C GLY A 266 2.08 -14.50 -2.84
N ARG A 267 1.01 -15.30 -3.02
CA ARG A 267 0.29 -15.95 -1.93
C ARG A 267 0.88 -17.31 -1.53
N HIS A 268 1.56 -17.99 -2.45
CA HIS A 268 1.95 -19.40 -2.31
C HIS A 268 3.39 -19.65 -2.76
N CYS A 269 4.34 -18.81 -2.34
CA CYS A 269 5.75 -18.92 -2.74
C CYS A 269 6.40 -20.27 -2.37
N GLY A 270 5.89 -20.95 -1.33
CA GLY A 270 6.31 -22.31 -1.01
C GLY A 270 6.04 -23.35 -2.12
N ASP A 271 5.12 -23.04 -3.05
CA ASP A 271 4.78 -23.92 -4.17
C ASP A 271 5.18 -23.34 -5.55
N THR A 272 5.30 -22.02 -5.68
CA THR A 272 5.53 -21.34 -6.95
C THR A 272 6.96 -20.86 -7.16
N PHE A 273 7.76 -20.69 -6.10
CA PHE A 273 9.14 -20.25 -6.21
C PHE A 273 10.07 -21.47 -6.43
N VAL A 274 10.74 -21.46 -7.55
CA VAL A 274 11.68 -22.54 -7.93
C VAL A 274 13.01 -22.47 -7.17
N GLY A 275 13.25 -21.42 -6.40
CA GLY A 275 14.47 -21.17 -5.68
C GLY A 275 15.25 -19.94 -6.19
N PRO A 276 16.28 -19.54 -5.47
CA PRO A 276 17.18 -18.50 -5.91
C PRO A 276 17.99 -18.93 -7.12
N ASP A 277 18.47 -17.94 -7.90
CA ASP A 277 19.26 -18.15 -9.12
C ASP A 277 20.65 -18.79 -8.87
N LYS A 278 21.13 -18.72 -7.61
CA LYS A 278 22.40 -19.34 -7.19
C LYS A 278 22.24 -20.07 -5.87
N PRO A 279 22.92 -21.21 -5.67
CA PRO A 279 22.75 -22.06 -4.49
C PRO A 279 23.24 -21.43 -3.18
N ASN A 280 24.09 -20.43 -3.25
CA ASN A 280 24.59 -19.68 -2.09
C ASN A 280 23.67 -18.53 -1.66
N LYS A 281 22.54 -18.30 -2.35
CA LYS A 281 21.54 -17.29 -2.00
C LYS A 281 20.40 -17.90 -1.19
N PRO A 282 19.88 -17.20 -0.16
CA PRO A 282 18.80 -17.70 0.68
C PRO A 282 17.43 -17.58 -0.01
N TYR A 283 16.48 -18.38 0.48
CA TYR A 283 15.08 -18.32 0.06
C TYR A 283 14.37 -17.18 0.81
N LEU A 284 14.06 -16.10 0.12
CA LEU A 284 13.37 -14.92 0.67
C LEU A 284 11.99 -14.74 0.03
N TRP A 285 10.98 -14.53 0.85
CA TRP A 285 9.61 -14.19 0.43
C TRP A 285 9.33 -12.74 0.83
N THR A 286 9.52 -11.84 -0.10
CA THR A 286 9.48 -10.38 0.14
C THR A 286 8.07 -9.79 0.12
N GLU A 287 7.09 -10.51 -0.42
CA GLU A 287 5.68 -10.16 -0.28
C GLU A 287 4.81 -11.41 -0.21
N ASN A 288 4.33 -11.71 0.99
CA ASN A 288 3.25 -12.66 1.22
C ASN A 288 1.94 -11.89 1.38
N TRP A 289 1.11 -11.87 0.37
CA TRP A 289 -0.10 -11.07 0.35
C TRP A 289 -1.14 -11.60 1.34
N THR A 290 -1.38 -10.86 2.41
CA THR A 290 -2.29 -11.23 3.51
C THR A 290 -3.76 -11.07 3.16
N ALA A 291 -4.04 -10.31 2.11
CA ALA A 291 -5.33 -10.10 1.50
C ALA A 291 -5.14 -9.72 0.02
N GLN A 292 -6.02 -8.91 -0.51
CA GLN A 292 -5.89 -8.17 -1.75
C GLN A 292 -6.27 -6.72 -1.47
N PHE A 293 -5.61 -5.77 -2.11
CA PHE A 293 -6.12 -4.40 -2.15
C PHE A 293 -7.48 -4.37 -2.84
N ARG A 294 -8.24 -3.32 -2.59
CA ARG A 294 -9.57 -3.14 -3.18
C ARG A 294 -9.59 -1.97 -4.13
N VAL A 295 -10.29 -2.14 -5.23
CA VAL A 295 -10.70 -1.04 -6.08
C VAL A 295 -12.16 -0.70 -5.83
N PHE A 296 -12.55 0.48 -6.21
CA PHE A 296 -13.94 0.96 -6.10
C PHE A 296 -14.91 -0.01 -6.79
N GLY A 297 -15.91 -0.46 -6.04
CA GLY A 297 -16.92 -1.42 -6.51
C GLY A 297 -16.60 -2.89 -6.23
N ASP A 298 -15.39 -3.23 -5.81
CA ASP A 298 -15.03 -4.62 -5.48
C ASP A 298 -15.68 -5.10 -4.18
N PRO A 299 -16.00 -6.41 -4.09
CA PRO A 299 -16.33 -7.02 -2.82
C PRO A 299 -15.12 -7.05 -1.89
N PRO A 300 -15.30 -7.23 -0.57
CA PRO A 300 -14.19 -7.41 0.36
C PRO A 300 -13.30 -8.56 -0.07
N ALA A 301 -12.01 -8.28 -0.24
CA ALA A 301 -11.02 -9.30 -0.56
C ALA A 301 -10.60 -10.01 0.73
N GLN A 302 -10.74 -11.34 0.73
CA GLN A 302 -10.41 -12.16 1.89
C GLN A 302 -9.32 -13.18 1.57
N ARG A 303 -8.48 -13.40 2.56
CA ARG A 303 -7.60 -14.55 2.65
C ARG A 303 -7.69 -15.10 4.08
N SER A 304 -8.06 -16.36 4.24
CA SER A 304 -8.26 -16.94 5.57
C SER A 304 -6.94 -17.02 6.35
N ALA A 305 -7.05 -17.08 7.68
CA ALA A 305 -5.91 -17.27 8.56
C ALA A 305 -5.22 -18.61 8.29
N GLU A 306 -6.02 -19.65 8.00
CA GLU A 306 -5.58 -21.00 7.70
C GLU A 306 -4.74 -21.05 6.42
N ASP A 307 -5.20 -20.42 5.32
CA ASP A 307 -4.45 -20.39 4.06
C ASP A 307 -3.14 -19.61 4.21
N ALA A 308 -3.17 -18.48 4.93
CA ALA A 308 -1.97 -17.72 5.21
C ALA A 308 -0.96 -18.53 6.03
N ALA A 309 -1.42 -19.22 7.09
CA ALA A 309 -0.59 -20.04 7.94
C ALA A 309 -0.05 -21.28 7.20
N PHE A 310 -0.91 -21.97 6.42
CA PHE A 310 -0.48 -23.09 5.58
C PHE A 310 0.65 -22.68 4.64
N SER A 311 0.45 -21.58 3.93
CA SER A 311 1.42 -21.10 2.93
C SER A 311 2.77 -20.76 3.55
N VAL A 312 2.77 -20.16 4.75
CA VAL A 312 3.99 -19.79 5.48
C VAL A 312 4.68 -21.04 6.06
N ALA A 313 3.96 -21.96 6.70
CA ALA A 313 4.53 -23.21 7.17
C ALA A 313 5.14 -24.03 6.01
N ARG A 314 4.43 -24.05 4.87
CA ARG A 314 4.89 -24.68 3.63
C ARG A 314 6.19 -24.05 3.11
N TRP A 315 6.29 -22.74 3.16
CA TRP A 315 7.50 -22.00 2.78
C TRP A 315 8.71 -22.42 3.61
N PHE A 316 8.58 -22.40 4.95
CA PHE A 316 9.67 -22.78 5.83
C PHE A 316 10.01 -24.27 5.73
N SER A 317 9.04 -25.13 5.46
CA SER A 317 9.30 -26.54 5.19
C SER A 317 10.14 -26.80 3.93
N LYS A 318 10.29 -25.78 3.05
CA LYS A 318 11.04 -25.83 1.79
C LYS A 318 12.19 -24.84 1.75
N ASN A 319 12.98 -24.76 2.79
CA ASN A 319 14.15 -23.89 2.94
C ASN A 319 13.88 -22.38 3.05
N GLY A 320 12.67 -21.93 3.22
CA GLY A 320 12.37 -20.53 3.48
C GLY A 320 13.11 -20.02 4.72
N SER A 321 13.67 -18.81 4.68
CA SER A 321 14.38 -18.19 5.79
C SER A 321 13.82 -16.84 6.20
N LEU A 322 13.13 -16.16 5.28
CA LEU A 322 12.42 -14.92 5.52
C LEU A 322 11.02 -15.00 4.88
N VAL A 323 10.01 -14.55 5.61
CA VAL A 323 8.69 -14.23 5.08
C VAL A 323 8.32 -12.82 5.49
N ASN A 324 7.84 -12.03 4.53
CA ASN A 324 7.29 -10.70 4.79
C ASN A 324 5.79 -10.65 4.47
N TYR A 325 4.98 -10.35 5.47
CA TYR A 325 3.54 -10.17 5.28
C TYR A 325 3.24 -8.83 4.64
N TYR A 326 2.75 -8.86 3.44
CA TYR A 326 2.37 -7.69 2.67
C TYR A 326 0.82 -7.63 2.56
N MET A 327 0.09 -6.80 3.26
CA MET A 327 0.52 -5.90 4.34
C MET A 327 0.40 -6.59 5.70
N TYR A 328 1.19 -6.16 6.69
CA TYR A 328 0.96 -6.49 8.09
C TYR A 328 0.06 -5.47 8.77
N HIS A 329 0.22 -4.19 8.46
CA HIS A 329 -0.70 -3.11 8.77
C HIS A 329 -1.46 -2.71 7.51
N GLY A 330 -2.80 -2.71 7.58
CA GLY A 330 -3.65 -2.40 6.43
C GLY A 330 -3.38 -1.03 5.83
N GLY A 331 -3.32 -0.02 6.67
CA GLY A 331 -2.99 1.34 6.29
C GLY A 331 -4.12 2.07 5.56
N THR A 332 -3.97 3.38 5.48
CA THR A 332 -4.91 4.30 4.83
C THR A 332 -4.19 5.08 3.75
N ASN A 333 -4.71 5.08 2.54
CA ASN A 333 -4.25 5.97 1.48
C ASN A 333 -4.78 7.39 1.78
N LEU A 334 -4.02 8.11 2.61
CA LEU A 334 -4.35 9.48 3.00
C LEU A 334 -4.12 10.43 1.83
N ASP A 335 -4.88 11.51 1.76
CA ASP A 335 -4.88 12.48 0.67
C ASP A 335 -5.18 11.82 -0.70
N ARG A 336 -4.44 12.17 -1.74
CA ARG A 336 -4.55 11.65 -3.11
C ARG A 336 -3.47 10.62 -3.42
N THR A 337 -3.16 9.73 -2.47
CA THR A 337 -2.02 8.80 -2.58
C THR A 337 -2.38 7.43 -3.15
N ALA A 338 -3.66 7.11 -3.31
CA ALA A 338 -4.10 5.87 -3.93
C ALA A 338 -3.87 5.85 -5.44
N ALA A 339 -3.50 4.70 -5.99
CA ALA A 339 -3.52 4.47 -7.44
C ALA A 339 -4.96 4.48 -7.98
N SER A 340 -5.09 4.49 -9.32
CA SER A 340 -6.37 4.57 -10.03
C SER A 340 -7.40 3.59 -9.49
N PHE A 341 -8.54 4.12 -9.02
CA PHE A 341 -9.68 3.40 -8.45
C PHE A 341 -9.39 2.61 -7.17
N VAL A 342 -8.19 2.64 -6.62
CA VAL A 342 -7.88 2.00 -5.34
C VAL A 342 -8.55 2.75 -4.20
N THR A 343 -9.19 2.01 -3.29
CA THR A 343 -9.92 2.60 -2.17
C THR A 343 -8.97 3.22 -1.14
N THR A 344 -9.49 4.17 -0.34
CA THR A 344 -8.75 4.82 0.74
C THR A 344 -8.25 3.82 1.77
N ARG A 345 -9.07 2.85 2.16
CA ARG A 345 -8.66 1.70 2.97
C ARG A 345 -7.86 0.75 2.10
N TYR A 346 -6.59 0.52 2.43
CA TYR A 346 -5.68 -0.19 1.54
C TYR A 346 -5.82 -1.72 1.64
N TYR A 347 -5.54 -2.33 2.79
CA TYR A 347 -5.63 -3.79 3.00
C TYR A 347 -6.54 -4.11 4.20
N ASP A 348 -7.80 -4.39 3.92
CA ASP A 348 -8.83 -4.63 4.95
C ASP A 348 -8.53 -5.80 5.87
N GLU A 349 -7.94 -6.86 5.31
CA GLU A 349 -7.74 -8.15 5.97
C GLU A 349 -6.31 -8.37 6.46
N ALA A 350 -5.51 -7.30 6.58
CA ALA A 350 -4.19 -7.38 7.18
C ALA A 350 -4.27 -7.76 8.67
N PRO A 351 -3.23 -8.38 9.25
CA PRO A 351 -3.20 -8.73 10.68
C PRO A 351 -3.44 -7.56 11.64
N LEU A 352 -3.00 -6.35 11.25
CA LEU A 352 -3.42 -5.09 11.86
C LEU A 352 -4.23 -4.31 10.82
N ASP A 353 -5.43 -3.86 11.18
CA ASP A 353 -6.26 -3.05 10.27
C ASP A 353 -5.74 -1.62 10.12
N GLU A 354 -6.45 -0.79 9.35
CA GLU A 354 -6.06 0.60 9.10
C GLU A 354 -5.91 1.43 10.39
N PHE A 355 -6.64 1.09 11.45
CA PHE A 355 -6.56 1.76 12.76
C PHE A 355 -5.49 1.15 13.70
N GLY A 356 -4.77 0.15 13.24
CA GLY A 356 -3.77 -0.58 14.04
C GLY A 356 -4.38 -1.55 15.04
N LEU A 357 -5.65 -1.92 14.91
CA LEU A 357 -6.30 -2.92 15.75
C LEU A 357 -5.98 -4.33 15.24
N GLN A 358 -5.76 -5.25 16.17
CA GLN A 358 -5.49 -6.66 15.82
C GLN A 358 -6.72 -7.29 15.17
N ARG A 359 -6.55 -7.88 13.99
CA ARG A 359 -7.60 -8.58 13.28
C ARG A 359 -7.54 -10.07 13.56
N GLN A 360 -8.39 -10.51 14.45
CA GLN A 360 -8.51 -11.92 14.80
C GLN A 360 -9.48 -12.66 13.85
N PRO A 361 -9.23 -13.94 13.54
CA PRO A 361 -8.20 -14.80 14.13
C PRO A 361 -6.82 -14.69 13.47
N LYS A 362 -6.67 -13.97 12.36
CA LYS A 362 -5.45 -13.95 11.55
C LYS A 362 -4.21 -13.55 12.35
N TYR A 363 -4.28 -12.47 13.12
CA TYR A 363 -3.16 -12.01 13.94
C TYR A 363 -2.70 -13.08 14.94
N GLY A 364 -3.62 -13.65 15.71
CA GLY A 364 -3.30 -14.66 16.73
C GLY A 364 -2.80 -15.97 16.13
N HIS A 365 -3.44 -16.44 15.07
CA HIS A 365 -3.05 -17.68 14.40
C HIS A 365 -1.65 -17.60 13.77
N LEU A 366 -1.30 -16.48 13.15
CA LEU A 366 0.06 -16.26 12.64
C LEU A 366 1.09 -16.12 13.76
N LYS A 367 0.74 -15.47 14.88
CA LYS A 367 1.60 -15.40 16.06
C LYS A 367 1.93 -16.79 16.60
N ASP A 368 0.96 -17.69 16.69
CA ASP A 368 1.18 -19.07 17.14
C ASP A 368 2.05 -19.86 16.16
N LEU A 369 1.87 -19.64 14.86
CA LEU A 369 2.74 -20.20 13.82
C LEU A 369 4.21 -19.72 14.01
N HIS A 370 4.42 -18.42 14.23
CA HIS A 370 5.79 -17.89 14.44
C HIS A 370 6.46 -18.54 15.65
N ARG A 371 5.73 -18.76 16.75
CA ARG A 371 6.25 -19.48 17.93
C ARG A 371 6.63 -20.91 17.58
N ALA A 372 5.77 -21.62 16.86
CA ALA A 372 6.02 -23.01 16.44
C ALA A 372 7.26 -23.12 15.53
N LEU A 373 7.38 -22.22 14.54
CA LEU A 373 8.54 -22.15 13.64
C LEU A 373 9.82 -21.76 14.40
N GLY A 374 9.70 -20.88 15.38
CA GLY A 374 10.83 -20.49 16.25
C GLY A 374 11.44 -21.69 16.99
N LEU A 375 10.61 -22.66 17.43
CA LEU A 375 11.08 -23.92 18.03
C LEU A 375 11.86 -24.80 17.03
N CYS A 376 11.55 -24.69 15.73
CA CYS A 376 12.22 -25.42 14.66
C CYS A 376 13.54 -24.78 14.20
N LYS A 377 13.87 -23.55 14.64
CA LYS A 377 14.98 -22.72 14.10
C LYS A 377 16.31 -23.49 13.97
N LYS A 378 16.74 -24.21 15.03
CA LYS A 378 17.99 -24.94 15.00
C LYS A 378 17.97 -26.04 13.93
N ALA A 379 16.93 -26.86 13.90
CA ALA A 379 16.80 -27.93 12.90
C ALA A 379 16.73 -27.38 11.48
N LEU A 380 15.97 -26.33 11.23
CA LEU A 380 15.85 -25.67 9.92
C LEU A 380 17.20 -25.21 9.37
N PHE A 381 18.12 -24.71 10.22
CA PHE A 381 19.39 -24.15 9.76
C PHE A 381 20.57 -25.12 9.79
N TRP A 382 20.52 -26.13 10.64
CA TRP A 382 21.64 -27.06 10.86
C TRP A 382 21.30 -28.49 10.46
N GLY A 383 20.01 -28.84 10.37
CA GLY A 383 19.56 -30.14 9.95
C GLY A 383 19.69 -30.38 8.45
N SER A 384 19.92 -31.62 8.08
CA SER A 384 19.84 -32.07 6.70
C SER A 384 18.37 -32.22 6.28
N PRO A 385 17.95 -31.65 5.14
CA PRO A 385 16.56 -31.75 4.69
C PRO A 385 16.25 -33.14 4.13
N GLY A 386 15.06 -33.67 4.45
CA GLY A 386 14.52 -34.87 3.86
C GLY A 386 13.05 -34.70 3.50
N VAL A 387 12.57 -35.51 2.59
CA VAL A 387 11.18 -35.56 2.19
C VAL A 387 10.76 -37.01 1.99
N GLU A 388 9.56 -37.35 2.51
CA GLU A 388 8.96 -38.67 2.38
C GLU A 388 7.47 -38.53 2.00
N LYS A 389 7.00 -39.36 1.09
CA LYS A 389 5.58 -39.49 0.77
C LYS A 389 4.89 -40.40 1.78
N LEU A 390 3.81 -39.90 2.38
CA LEU A 390 3.00 -40.64 3.35
C LEU A 390 1.69 -41.11 2.78
N GLY A 391 1.33 -40.70 1.57
CA GLY A 391 0.13 -41.03 0.82
C GLY A 391 0.12 -40.31 -0.53
N LYS A 392 -1.03 -40.38 -1.22
CA LYS A 392 -1.19 -39.72 -2.54
C LYS A 392 -0.95 -38.21 -2.45
N ASP A 393 -1.60 -37.57 -1.50
CA ASP A 393 -1.58 -36.12 -1.30
C ASP A 393 -0.91 -35.72 0.03
N GLN A 394 -0.35 -36.70 0.76
CA GLN A 394 0.30 -36.48 2.05
C GLN A 394 1.80 -36.66 1.91
N GLU A 395 2.54 -35.72 2.54
CA GLU A 395 4.00 -35.79 2.61
C GLU A 395 4.51 -35.28 3.96
N VAL A 396 5.70 -35.73 4.36
CA VAL A 396 6.47 -35.12 5.42
C VAL A 396 7.76 -34.53 4.86
N ARG A 397 8.07 -33.32 5.30
CA ARG A 397 9.39 -32.70 5.14
C ARG A 397 10.02 -32.56 6.50
N PHE A 398 11.27 -32.95 6.61
CA PHE A 398 11.96 -32.91 7.89
C PHE A 398 13.37 -32.38 7.73
N TYR A 399 13.92 -31.86 8.83
CA TYR A 399 15.28 -31.40 8.96
C TYR A 399 15.86 -32.05 10.18
N GLU A 400 16.93 -32.82 10.02
CA GLU A 400 17.49 -33.56 11.14
C GLU A 400 19.03 -33.58 11.16
N GLN A 401 19.58 -33.62 12.36
CA GLN A 401 20.98 -33.87 12.63
C GLN A 401 21.07 -34.80 13.84
N PRO A 402 21.13 -36.11 13.58
CA PRO A 402 21.09 -37.12 14.64
C PRO A 402 22.17 -36.95 15.72
N ALA A 403 23.39 -36.55 15.32
CA ALA A 403 24.51 -36.35 16.25
C ALA A 403 24.19 -35.28 17.34
N GLU A 404 23.41 -34.26 17.00
CA GLU A 404 23.00 -33.19 17.91
C GLU A 404 21.57 -33.36 18.44
N LYS A 405 20.92 -34.48 18.12
CA LYS A 405 19.51 -34.76 18.45
C LYS A 405 18.54 -33.68 17.96
N LEU A 406 18.89 -33.02 16.87
CA LEU A 406 18.01 -32.01 16.23
C LEU A 406 17.07 -32.70 15.27
N CYS A 407 15.79 -32.35 15.37
CA CYS A 407 14.77 -32.77 14.39
C CYS A 407 13.60 -31.78 14.38
N ALA A 408 13.15 -31.41 13.19
CA ALA A 408 11.86 -30.74 12.98
C ALA A 408 11.17 -31.34 11.77
N ALA A 409 9.86 -31.55 11.85
CA ALA A 409 9.08 -32.12 10.77
C ALA A 409 7.82 -31.29 10.48
N PHE A 410 7.40 -31.35 9.22
CA PHE A 410 6.23 -30.69 8.67
C PHE A 410 5.38 -31.74 7.93
N LEU A 411 4.30 -32.18 8.58
CA LEU A 411 3.37 -33.15 8.00
C LEU A 411 2.30 -32.38 7.21
N THR A 412 2.24 -32.58 5.92
CA THR A 412 1.36 -31.83 5.01
C THR A 412 0.31 -32.74 4.39
N ASN A 413 -0.95 -32.31 4.43
CA ASN A 413 -2.02 -32.85 3.61
C ASN A 413 -2.39 -31.81 2.53
N ASN A 414 -2.16 -32.14 1.26
CA ASN A 414 -2.50 -31.30 0.12
C ASN A 414 -3.92 -31.53 -0.40
N ASP A 415 -4.60 -32.64 0.02
CA ASP A 415 -6.01 -32.81 -0.29
C ASP A 415 -6.82 -31.67 0.31
N THR A 416 -7.69 -31.06 -0.50
CA THR A 416 -8.50 -29.91 -0.13
C THR A 416 -9.86 -30.27 0.46
N ARG A 417 -10.24 -31.54 0.42
CA ARG A 417 -11.57 -32.05 0.79
C ARG A 417 -11.52 -33.01 1.96
N GLU A 418 -10.52 -33.91 1.99
CA GLU A 418 -10.50 -35.03 2.92
C GLU A 418 -9.31 -34.95 3.88
N GLY A 419 -9.57 -35.23 5.15
CA GLY A 419 -8.55 -35.47 6.16
C GLY A 419 -7.96 -36.87 6.03
N SER A 420 -6.77 -37.09 6.53
CA SER A 420 -6.04 -38.34 6.38
C SER A 420 -5.29 -38.71 7.66
N PHE A 421 -5.29 -39.99 8.01
CA PHE A 421 -4.37 -40.53 9.02
C PHE A 421 -3.08 -40.97 8.32
N VAL A 422 -1.95 -40.55 8.84
CA VAL A 422 -0.62 -40.87 8.31
C VAL A 422 0.27 -41.43 9.42
N LYS A 423 1.17 -42.36 9.07
CA LYS A 423 2.18 -42.85 9.98
C LYS A 423 3.55 -42.22 9.68
N PHE A 424 4.16 -41.63 10.71
CA PHE A 424 5.49 -41.11 10.63
C PHE A 424 6.29 -41.51 11.88
N ARG A 425 7.44 -42.15 11.70
CA ARG A 425 8.32 -42.64 12.78
C ARG A 425 7.57 -43.48 13.85
N GLY A 426 6.70 -44.37 13.38
CA GLY A 426 5.93 -45.29 14.24
C GLY A 426 4.74 -44.68 14.99
N LYS A 427 4.49 -43.37 14.84
CA LYS A 427 3.31 -42.68 15.38
C LYS A 427 2.31 -42.37 14.29
N GLU A 428 1.05 -42.38 14.66
CA GLU A 428 -0.07 -42.01 13.79
C GLU A 428 -0.49 -40.55 14.05
N PHE A 429 -0.75 -39.80 12.98
CA PHE A 429 -1.16 -38.40 13.01
C PHE A 429 -2.38 -38.19 12.10
N TYR A 430 -3.37 -37.48 12.61
CA TYR A 430 -4.48 -37.01 11.79
C TYR A 430 -4.12 -35.66 11.17
N LEU A 431 -4.25 -35.55 9.86
CA LEU A 431 -4.02 -34.31 9.08
C LEU A 431 -5.36 -33.88 8.48
N PRO A 432 -5.92 -32.74 8.94
CA PRO A 432 -7.09 -32.13 8.31
C PRO A 432 -6.88 -31.84 6.82
N PRO A 433 -7.96 -31.65 6.05
CA PRO A 433 -7.83 -31.22 4.66
C PRO A 433 -7.00 -29.94 4.55
N ARG A 434 -6.19 -29.83 3.51
CA ARG A 434 -5.35 -28.63 3.21
C ARG A 434 -4.60 -28.10 4.42
N SER A 435 -3.96 -28.97 5.19
CA SER A 435 -3.28 -28.59 6.43
C SER A 435 -1.80 -28.95 6.45
N ILE A 436 -1.09 -28.28 7.35
CA ILE A 436 0.30 -28.61 7.69
C ILE A 436 0.46 -28.56 9.20
N SER A 437 1.02 -29.65 9.75
CA SER A 437 1.36 -29.79 11.16
C SER A 437 2.84 -29.54 11.36
N VAL A 438 3.21 -28.75 12.36
CA VAL A 438 4.60 -28.43 12.72
C VAL A 438 5.00 -29.23 13.97
N LEU A 439 6.10 -30.00 13.85
CA LEU A 439 6.64 -30.86 14.88
C LEU A 439 8.12 -30.49 15.14
N PRO A 440 8.44 -29.69 16.15
CA PRO A 440 9.82 -29.23 16.39
C PRO A 440 10.77 -30.31 16.93
N ASP A 441 10.25 -31.45 17.32
CA ASP A 441 10.97 -32.63 17.81
C ASP A 441 10.73 -33.90 16.96
N CYS A 442 10.08 -33.75 15.81
CA CYS A 442 9.60 -34.83 14.94
C CYS A 442 8.62 -35.80 15.61
N LYS A 443 8.01 -35.46 16.73
CA LYS A 443 7.13 -36.32 17.54
C LYS A 443 5.84 -35.64 17.99
N THR A 444 5.91 -34.36 18.33
CA THR A 444 4.84 -33.60 18.98
C THR A 444 4.34 -32.50 18.05
N VAL A 445 3.07 -32.54 17.70
CA VAL A 445 2.40 -31.47 16.96
C VAL A 445 2.20 -30.28 17.89
N VAL A 446 2.85 -29.15 17.61
CA VAL A 446 2.70 -27.91 18.37
C VAL A 446 1.84 -26.87 17.65
N PHE A 447 1.59 -27.07 16.37
CA PHE A 447 0.77 -26.20 15.55
C PHE A 447 0.20 -26.97 14.35
N ASN A 448 -1.03 -26.68 13.99
CA ASN A 448 -1.64 -27.12 12.72
C ASN A 448 -2.36 -25.92 12.08
N SER A 449 -2.14 -25.70 10.79
CA SER A 449 -2.66 -24.52 10.07
C SER A 449 -4.20 -24.46 9.99
N MET A 450 -4.90 -25.58 10.15
CA MET A 450 -6.37 -25.62 10.16
C MET A 450 -6.98 -25.56 11.58
N GLN A 451 -6.16 -25.66 12.62
CA GLN A 451 -6.62 -25.56 14.02
C GLN A 451 -6.46 -24.14 14.54
N VAL A 452 -7.42 -23.30 14.21
CA VAL A 452 -7.47 -21.88 14.65
C VAL A 452 -8.01 -21.83 16.07
N VAL A 453 -7.17 -21.47 17.03
CA VAL A 453 -7.54 -21.32 18.44
C VAL A 453 -7.80 -19.87 18.85
N SER A 454 -7.39 -18.91 18.04
CA SER A 454 -7.64 -17.49 18.29
C SER A 454 -9.11 -17.15 18.06
N GLN A 455 -9.71 -16.46 19.01
CA GLN A 455 -11.09 -16.02 18.89
C GLN A 455 -11.26 -15.01 17.77
N HIS A 456 -12.37 -15.13 17.03
CA HIS A 456 -12.79 -14.10 16.10
C HIS A 456 -13.18 -12.83 16.85
N ASN A 457 -12.88 -11.67 16.29
CA ASN A 457 -13.40 -10.40 16.74
C ASN A 457 -14.15 -9.70 15.61
N SER A 458 -15.19 -9.00 15.97
CA SER A 458 -15.89 -8.07 15.09
C SER A 458 -15.70 -6.65 15.58
N ARG A 459 -15.88 -5.68 14.68
CA ARG A 459 -15.72 -4.27 14.98
C ARG A 459 -16.97 -3.54 14.57
N ASN A 460 -17.39 -2.65 15.46
CA ASN A 460 -18.50 -1.76 15.20
C ASN A 460 -18.04 -0.32 15.40
N PHE A 461 -18.49 0.56 14.53
CA PHE A 461 -18.31 1.99 14.74
C PHE A 461 -19.37 2.48 15.73
N LEU A 462 -18.89 3.03 16.84
CA LEU A 462 -19.75 3.67 17.83
C LEU A 462 -19.66 5.18 17.69
N ARG A 463 -20.81 5.83 17.70
CA ARG A 463 -20.87 7.29 17.70
C ARG A 463 -20.38 7.81 19.04
N SER A 464 -19.33 8.65 19.02
CA SER A 464 -18.88 9.33 20.23
C SER A 464 -19.81 10.49 20.55
N ASN A 465 -20.49 10.41 21.70
CA ASN A 465 -21.35 11.49 22.14
C ASN A 465 -20.57 12.75 22.55
N GLU A 466 -19.35 12.58 23.04
CA GLU A 466 -18.48 13.71 23.45
C GLU A 466 -17.88 14.43 22.24
N ALA A 467 -17.40 13.70 21.26
CA ALA A 467 -16.87 14.29 20.02
C ALA A 467 -17.94 15.09 19.28
N ASN A 468 -19.20 14.63 19.28
CA ASN A 468 -20.28 15.32 18.59
C ASN A 468 -20.70 16.65 19.26
N LYS A 469 -20.48 16.83 20.56
CA LYS A 469 -20.80 18.10 21.25
C LYS A 469 -19.87 19.24 20.82
N ASN A 470 -18.65 18.91 20.36
CA ASN A 470 -17.62 19.89 20.04
C ASN A 470 -17.39 20.04 18.52
N LEU A 471 -18.06 19.21 17.68
CA LEU A 471 -17.95 19.30 16.24
C LEU A 471 -18.72 20.52 15.72
N LYS A 472 -18.00 21.47 15.14
CA LYS A 472 -18.58 22.55 14.34
C LYS A 472 -18.53 22.10 12.88
N TRP A 473 -19.70 22.13 12.24
CA TRP A 473 -19.82 21.85 10.82
C TRP A 473 -19.94 23.16 10.07
N GLU A 474 -19.03 23.36 9.11
CA GLU A 474 -19.10 24.46 8.18
C GLU A 474 -19.41 23.89 6.79
N MET A 475 -20.34 24.52 6.10
CA MET A 475 -20.69 24.18 4.73
C MET A 475 -20.26 25.31 3.80
N THR A 476 -19.40 24.97 2.86
CA THR A 476 -19.03 25.86 1.75
C THR A 476 -19.60 25.33 0.45
N SER A 477 -20.11 26.21 -0.40
CA SER A 477 -20.55 25.87 -1.75
C SER A 477 -19.51 26.36 -2.74
N GLU A 478 -18.95 25.42 -3.51
CA GLU A 478 -18.09 25.76 -4.63
C GLU A 478 -18.95 26.15 -5.83
N THR A 479 -18.65 27.29 -6.43
CA THR A 479 -19.34 27.76 -7.62
C THR A 479 -18.67 27.23 -8.88
N ILE A 480 -19.46 26.96 -9.91
CA ILE A 480 -18.93 26.63 -11.24
C ILE A 480 -18.14 27.83 -11.75
N LEU A 481 -16.88 27.60 -12.09
CA LEU A 481 -15.98 28.65 -12.56
C LEU A 481 -16.47 29.19 -13.92
N THR A 482 -16.79 30.47 -13.99
CA THR A 482 -17.17 31.18 -15.21
C THR A 482 -16.00 31.86 -15.89
N GLN A 483 -14.92 32.14 -15.14
CA GLN A 483 -13.68 32.68 -15.67
C GLN A 483 -12.66 31.55 -15.78
N LEU A 484 -12.33 31.18 -17.00
CA LEU A 484 -11.36 30.13 -17.28
C LEU A 484 -9.97 30.73 -17.31
N LYS A 485 -8.99 29.98 -16.75
CA LYS A 485 -7.58 30.35 -16.79
C LYS A 485 -6.94 30.06 -18.15
N MET A 486 -7.58 29.28 -19.00
CA MET A 486 -7.05 28.83 -20.27
C MET A 486 -8.17 28.65 -21.29
N ASP A 487 -8.01 29.26 -22.46
CA ASP A 487 -8.86 29.02 -23.62
C ASP A 487 -8.21 27.98 -24.54
N SER A 488 -9.02 27.05 -25.06
CA SER A 488 -8.58 26.04 -26.00
C SER A 488 -9.68 25.68 -26.98
N LYS A 489 -9.33 25.44 -28.26
CA LYS A 489 -10.23 24.99 -29.28
C LYS A 489 -10.69 23.53 -29.11
N VAL A 490 -9.94 22.78 -28.32
CA VAL A 490 -10.21 21.37 -27.98
C VAL A 490 -10.00 21.17 -26.48
N PRO A 491 -10.71 20.24 -25.83
CA PRO A 491 -10.47 19.89 -24.45
C PRO A 491 -9.02 19.45 -24.26
N LYS A 492 -8.37 19.90 -23.22
CA LYS A 492 -7.04 19.43 -22.84
C LYS A 492 -7.16 18.11 -22.08
N GLU A 493 -6.14 17.30 -22.20
CA GLU A 493 -6.05 16.02 -21.51
C GLU A 493 -5.97 16.25 -19.98
N LEU A 494 -6.77 15.47 -19.21
CA LEU A 494 -6.98 15.69 -17.77
C LEU A 494 -5.67 15.61 -16.97
N TYR A 495 -4.81 14.63 -17.24
CA TYR A 495 -3.52 14.49 -16.55
C TYR A 495 -2.60 15.69 -16.79
N SER A 496 -2.62 16.22 -18.00
CA SER A 496 -1.79 17.39 -18.34
C SER A 496 -2.27 18.68 -17.69
N LEU A 497 -3.56 18.76 -17.36
CA LEU A 497 -4.15 19.88 -16.62
C LEU A 497 -3.90 19.77 -15.12
N THR A 498 -4.15 18.60 -14.57
CA THR A 498 -4.07 18.38 -13.13
C THR A 498 -2.64 18.22 -12.63
N LYS A 499 -1.75 17.64 -13.44
CA LYS A 499 -0.33 17.40 -13.13
C LYS A 499 -0.12 16.83 -11.72
N ASP A 500 -1.04 16.00 -11.27
CA ASP A 500 -1.08 15.43 -9.92
C ASP A 500 -1.14 16.46 -8.77
N THR A 501 -1.54 17.72 -9.06
CA THR A 501 -1.73 18.77 -8.05
C THR A 501 -3.17 18.87 -7.57
N THR A 502 -4.12 18.36 -8.36
CA THR A 502 -5.56 18.26 -8.05
C THR A 502 -6.16 17.06 -8.74
N ASP A 503 -7.34 16.61 -8.29
CA ASP A 503 -8.12 15.55 -8.92
C ASP A 503 -9.18 16.11 -9.86
N TYR A 504 -9.35 17.43 -9.96
CA TYR A 504 -10.47 18.07 -10.63
C TYR A 504 -10.01 19.05 -11.70
N ALA A 505 -10.72 19.05 -12.84
CA ALA A 505 -10.59 20.08 -13.85
C ALA A 505 -11.96 20.44 -14.44
N TRP A 506 -12.23 21.75 -14.56
CA TRP A 506 -13.41 22.27 -15.20
C TRP A 506 -13.18 22.49 -16.69
N TYR A 507 -14.13 22.03 -17.49
CA TYR A 507 -14.23 22.32 -18.91
C TYR A 507 -15.56 23.06 -19.14
N THR A 508 -15.51 24.26 -19.65
CA THR A 508 -16.73 25.05 -19.87
C THR A 508 -16.79 25.56 -21.32
N THR A 509 -17.95 25.46 -21.91
CA THR A 509 -18.24 26.02 -23.25
C THR A 509 -19.60 26.69 -23.25
N VAL A 510 -19.77 27.59 -24.21
CA VAL A 510 -21.02 28.33 -24.42
C VAL A 510 -21.63 27.94 -25.75
N MET A 511 -22.92 27.64 -25.75
CA MET A 511 -23.72 27.36 -26.93
C MET A 511 -24.76 28.47 -27.11
N ILE A 512 -24.82 29.04 -28.31
CA ILE A 512 -25.82 30.04 -28.66
C ILE A 512 -26.82 29.36 -29.58
N LEU A 513 -28.05 29.20 -29.13
CA LEU A 513 -29.13 28.51 -29.87
C LEU A 513 -30.16 29.50 -30.36
N ASN A 514 -30.57 29.35 -31.63
CA ASN A 514 -31.72 30.04 -32.14
C ASN A 514 -33.01 29.28 -31.78
N PRO A 515 -34.18 29.93 -31.74
CA PRO A 515 -35.43 29.24 -31.45
C PRO A 515 -35.72 28.05 -32.40
N ARG A 516 -35.20 28.09 -33.64
CA ARG A 516 -35.36 27.02 -34.64
C ARG A 516 -34.47 25.79 -34.37
N ASP A 517 -33.44 25.94 -33.57
CA ASP A 517 -32.54 24.84 -33.20
C ASP A 517 -33.16 23.93 -32.13
N LEU A 518 -34.20 24.38 -31.46
CA LEU A 518 -34.91 23.66 -30.43
C LEU A 518 -36.20 22.99 -30.95
N SER A 519 -36.58 21.87 -30.36
CA SER A 519 -37.83 21.20 -30.70
C SER A 519 -39.03 22.10 -30.44
N MET A 520 -39.98 22.14 -31.39
CA MET A 520 -41.27 22.82 -31.21
C MET A 520 -42.14 22.12 -30.16
N ARG A 521 -41.89 20.88 -29.88
CA ARG A 521 -42.57 20.07 -28.87
C ARG A 521 -41.83 20.14 -27.54
N LYS A 522 -42.48 20.64 -26.51
CA LYS A 522 -41.94 20.81 -25.18
C LYS A 522 -41.67 19.48 -24.45
N ASP A 523 -42.30 18.39 -24.90
CA ASP A 523 -42.12 17.05 -24.36
C ASP A 523 -40.92 16.29 -24.96
N ILE A 524 -40.22 16.90 -25.94
CA ILE A 524 -39.02 16.36 -26.56
C ILE A 524 -37.83 17.19 -26.10
N LEU A 525 -37.03 16.61 -25.21
CA LEU A 525 -35.81 17.22 -24.71
C LEU A 525 -34.59 16.80 -25.53
N PRO A 526 -33.70 17.74 -25.83
CA PRO A 526 -32.38 17.38 -26.34
C PRO A 526 -31.63 16.45 -25.36
N VAL A 527 -30.79 15.56 -25.89
CA VAL A 527 -29.96 14.66 -25.08
C VAL A 527 -28.52 15.12 -25.15
N LEU A 528 -27.98 15.47 -24.00
CA LEU A 528 -26.55 15.68 -23.85
C LEU A 528 -25.85 14.29 -23.85
N ARG A 529 -24.94 14.09 -24.81
CA ARG A 529 -24.10 12.89 -24.85
C ARG A 529 -22.64 13.28 -24.75
N VAL A 530 -21.96 12.77 -23.70
CA VAL A 530 -20.53 12.94 -23.49
C VAL A 530 -19.87 11.59 -23.42
N ALA A 531 -18.90 11.34 -24.29
CA ALA A 531 -18.04 10.16 -24.22
C ALA A 531 -16.66 10.57 -23.69
N SER A 532 -16.16 9.84 -22.71
CA SER A 532 -14.87 10.11 -22.08
C SER A 532 -14.10 8.82 -21.84
N LEU A 533 -12.78 8.93 -21.86
CA LEU A 533 -11.84 7.89 -21.45
C LEU A 533 -11.23 8.21 -20.09
N GLY A 534 -11.53 9.39 -19.55
CA GLY A 534 -11.13 9.81 -18.21
C GLY A 534 -12.00 9.19 -17.13
N HIS A 535 -11.59 9.29 -15.85
CA HIS A 535 -12.07 8.37 -14.84
C HIS A 535 -13.52 8.60 -14.43
N ALA A 536 -13.92 9.83 -14.19
CA ALA A 536 -15.30 10.20 -13.85
C ALA A 536 -15.61 11.62 -14.30
N MET A 537 -16.91 11.94 -14.40
CA MET A 537 -17.38 13.26 -14.84
C MET A 537 -18.72 13.60 -14.25
N LEU A 538 -18.92 14.88 -13.94
CA LEU A 538 -20.22 15.50 -13.67
C LEU A 538 -20.50 16.54 -14.75
N ALA A 539 -21.72 16.56 -15.25
CA ALA A 539 -22.15 17.49 -16.30
C ALA A 539 -23.21 18.48 -15.78
N PHE A 540 -23.03 19.74 -16.11
CA PHE A 540 -23.91 20.84 -15.73
C PHE A 540 -24.33 21.60 -16.97
N VAL A 541 -25.63 21.89 -17.09
CA VAL A 541 -26.18 22.76 -18.11
C VAL A 541 -26.82 23.96 -17.42
N ASN A 542 -26.46 25.16 -17.81
CA ASN A 542 -26.92 26.40 -17.19
C ASN A 542 -26.81 26.40 -15.65
N GLY A 543 -25.75 25.80 -15.14
CA GLY A 543 -25.48 25.70 -13.69
C GLY A 543 -26.23 24.57 -12.97
N GLN A 544 -27.07 23.81 -13.64
CA GLN A 544 -27.81 22.68 -13.07
C GLN A 544 -27.09 21.37 -13.37
N LEU A 545 -26.91 20.53 -12.35
CA LEU A 545 -26.36 19.18 -12.53
C LEU A 545 -27.37 18.33 -13.32
N VAL A 546 -26.95 17.87 -14.51
CA VAL A 546 -27.79 17.06 -15.41
C VAL A 546 -27.39 15.58 -15.39
N GLY A 547 -26.23 15.23 -14.90
CA GLY A 547 -25.83 13.84 -14.77
C GLY A 547 -24.38 13.65 -14.39
N SER A 548 -24.04 12.40 -14.08
CA SER A 548 -22.67 11.96 -13.83
C SER A 548 -22.44 10.56 -14.41
N ALA A 549 -21.20 10.28 -14.77
CA ALA A 549 -20.79 8.95 -15.20
C ALA A 549 -19.34 8.69 -14.81
N HIS A 550 -18.97 7.42 -14.71
CA HIS A 550 -17.61 7.01 -14.39
C HIS A 550 -17.26 5.68 -15.06
N GLY A 551 -15.98 5.44 -15.25
CA GLY A 551 -15.43 4.15 -15.62
C GLY A 551 -15.14 3.25 -14.41
N SER A 552 -14.31 2.25 -14.64
CA SER A 552 -13.80 1.35 -13.62
C SER A 552 -12.29 1.13 -13.82
N GLN A 553 -11.65 0.39 -12.93
CA GLN A 553 -10.24 0.03 -13.12
C GLN A 553 -10.00 -0.78 -14.41
N ILE A 554 -10.95 -1.63 -14.78
CA ILE A 554 -10.83 -2.50 -15.97
C ILE A 554 -11.21 -1.73 -17.24
N GLU A 555 -12.32 -0.98 -17.21
CA GLU A 555 -12.82 -0.18 -18.32
C GLU A 555 -12.97 1.27 -17.86
N LYS A 556 -12.02 2.10 -18.21
CA LYS A 556 -11.97 3.50 -17.79
C LYS A 556 -12.88 4.41 -18.59
N SER A 557 -13.25 3.99 -19.80
CA SER A 557 -14.15 4.74 -20.65
C SER A 557 -15.60 4.70 -20.15
N PHE A 558 -16.34 5.74 -20.42
CA PHE A 558 -17.77 5.83 -20.13
C PHE A 558 -18.49 6.76 -21.11
N VAL A 559 -19.79 6.62 -21.18
CA VAL A 559 -20.68 7.52 -21.92
C VAL A 559 -21.77 8.03 -20.99
N LEU A 560 -21.83 9.34 -20.83
CA LEU A 560 -22.95 10.02 -20.17
C LEU A 560 -24.01 10.37 -21.23
N GLN A 561 -25.23 9.99 -20.96
CA GLN A 561 -26.39 10.44 -21.74
C GLN A 561 -27.46 10.96 -20.79
N SER A 562 -27.90 12.19 -20.99
CA SER A 562 -28.90 12.84 -20.13
C SER A 562 -29.75 13.77 -20.92
N PRO A 563 -31.10 13.72 -20.78
CA PRO A 563 -31.99 14.76 -21.33
C PRO A 563 -31.70 16.08 -20.61
N VAL A 564 -31.69 17.19 -21.37
CA VAL A 564 -31.33 18.50 -20.85
C VAL A 564 -32.33 19.57 -21.34
N GLU A 565 -32.59 20.54 -20.49
CA GLU A 565 -33.37 21.70 -20.80
C GLU A 565 -32.50 22.81 -21.38
N LEU A 566 -32.80 23.23 -22.58
CA LEU A 566 -32.11 24.32 -23.28
C LEU A 566 -33.07 25.45 -23.58
N LYS A 567 -32.55 26.67 -23.65
CA LYS A 567 -33.30 27.88 -23.98
C LYS A 567 -32.75 28.56 -25.24
N PRO A 568 -33.55 29.29 -25.95
CA PRO A 568 -33.03 30.19 -26.98
C PRO A 568 -32.02 31.17 -26.39
N GLY A 569 -30.98 31.50 -27.16
CA GLY A 569 -29.90 32.35 -26.72
C GLY A 569 -28.75 31.54 -26.07
N VAL A 570 -28.15 32.12 -25.06
CA VAL A 570 -26.94 31.58 -24.43
C VAL A 570 -27.26 30.44 -23.48
N ASN A 571 -26.62 29.28 -23.68
CA ASN A 571 -26.58 28.14 -22.76
C ASN A 571 -25.14 27.82 -22.43
N THR A 572 -24.87 27.53 -21.16
CA THR A 572 -23.55 27.13 -20.71
C THR A 572 -23.52 25.66 -20.41
N LEU A 573 -22.56 24.95 -20.97
CA LEU A 573 -22.20 23.59 -20.58
C LEU A 573 -20.92 23.61 -19.78
N SER A 574 -20.95 23.02 -18.61
CA SER A 574 -19.76 22.85 -17.77
C SER A 574 -19.62 21.38 -17.38
N LEU A 575 -18.44 20.83 -17.60
CA LEU A 575 -18.09 19.46 -17.23
C LEU A 575 -17.00 19.50 -16.16
N LEU A 576 -17.20 18.81 -15.07
CA LEU A 576 -16.19 18.58 -14.07
C LEU A 576 -15.56 17.22 -14.31
N GLY A 577 -14.37 17.20 -14.88
CA GLY A 577 -13.55 15.99 -15.00
C GLY A 577 -12.93 15.63 -13.65
N VAL A 578 -12.97 14.35 -13.28
CA VAL A 578 -12.46 13.84 -12.01
C VAL A 578 -11.43 12.74 -12.26
N LEU A 579 -10.25 12.94 -11.74
CA LEU A 579 -9.15 11.98 -11.73
C LEU A 579 -9.21 11.18 -10.43
N VAL A 580 -9.26 9.85 -10.50
CA VAL A 580 -9.28 8.98 -9.30
C VAL A 580 -7.96 8.25 -9.12
N GLY A 581 -6.87 9.00 -9.08
CA GLY A 581 -5.50 8.52 -8.96
C GLY A 581 -4.84 8.21 -10.31
N LEU A 582 -3.51 8.23 -10.32
CA LEU A 582 -2.72 7.81 -11.46
C LEU A 582 -2.45 6.30 -11.41
N PRO A 583 -2.34 5.61 -12.56
CA PRO A 583 -2.04 4.17 -12.58
C PRO A 583 -0.66 3.87 -11.97
N ASP A 584 -0.55 2.70 -11.33
CA ASP A 584 0.65 2.24 -10.61
C ASP A 584 1.35 1.04 -11.26
N SER A 585 0.84 0.52 -12.37
CA SER A 585 1.31 -0.73 -12.96
C SER A 585 1.41 -0.66 -14.49
N GLY A 586 1.11 -1.73 -15.19
CA GLY A 586 1.32 -1.92 -16.63
C GLY A 586 1.01 -0.72 -17.52
N GLU A 587 -0.03 0.05 -17.19
CA GLU A 587 -0.37 1.28 -17.91
C GLU A 587 0.70 2.38 -17.78
N LEU A 588 1.37 2.44 -16.64
CA LEU A 588 2.49 3.35 -16.46
C LEU A 588 3.61 3.02 -17.44
N THR A 589 3.93 1.74 -17.57
CA THR A 589 4.95 1.26 -18.47
C THR A 589 4.62 1.57 -19.92
N TRP A 590 3.38 1.24 -20.34
CA TRP A 590 2.94 1.51 -21.71
C TRP A 590 2.83 2.99 -22.01
N SER A 591 2.28 3.77 -21.10
CA SER A 591 2.15 5.21 -21.27
C SER A 591 3.51 5.90 -21.41
N THR A 592 4.56 5.30 -20.91
CA THR A 592 5.90 5.91 -20.93
C THR A 592 6.74 5.53 -22.12
N GLU A 593 6.60 4.31 -22.61
CA GLU A 593 7.20 3.93 -23.90
C GLU A 593 6.71 4.86 -25.01
N PHE A 594 5.54 5.43 -24.81
CA PHE A 594 4.80 6.17 -25.80
C PHE A 594 4.49 7.64 -25.43
N ALA A 595 4.92 8.09 -24.27
CA ALA A 595 4.73 9.50 -23.88
C ALA A 595 5.37 10.52 -24.85
N GLY A 596 6.14 10.06 -25.83
CA GLY A 596 6.69 10.87 -26.92
C GLY A 596 5.93 10.80 -28.24
N SER A 597 4.89 9.95 -28.40
CA SER A 597 4.14 9.86 -29.63
C SER A 597 2.66 10.10 -29.41
N SER A 598 2.09 11.07 -30.13
CA SER A 598 0.65 11.36 -30.12
C SER A 598 -0.22 10.16 -30.50
N GLU A 599 0.35 9.12 -31.13
CA GLU A 599 -0.39 7.95 -31.58
C GLU A 599 -0.70 6.95 -30.48
N VAL A 600 0.05 6.93 -29.41
CA VAL A 600 -0.16 5.98 -28.32
C VAL A 600 -1.18 6.46 -27.31
N TRP A 601 -1.17 7.71 -27.07
CA TRP A 601 -2.32 8.30 -26.38
C TRP A 601 -3.64 7.95 -27.11
N LYS A 602 -3.61 7.86 -28.44
CA LYS A 602 -4.75 7.40 -29.26
C LYS A 602 -5.14 5.94 -29.02
N SER A 603 -4.17 5.06 -28.77
CA SER A 603 -4.45 3.64 -28.55
C SER A 603 -4.93 3.31 -27.14
N TRP A 604 -4.57 4.14 -26.16
CA TRP A 604 -4.93 3.98 -24.74
C TRP A 604 -6.01 4.94 -24.25
N GLY A 605 -6.51 5.75 -25.16
CA GLY A 605 -7.66 6.58 -24.89
C GLY A 605 -7.45 7.73 -23.92
N LEU A 606 -6.23 8.12 -23.68
CA LEU A 606 -5.89 9.27 -22.83
C LEU A 606 -5.56 10.52 -23.64
N THR A 607 -5.84 10.52 -24.94
CA THR A 607 -5.64 11.68 -25.80
C THR A 607 -6.95 12.44 -26.06
N LEU A 608 -6.76 13.70 -26.34
CA LEU A 608 -7.81 14.61 -26.77
C LEU A 608 -8.58 14.14 -28.01
N ASP A 609 -7.91 13.40 -28.91
CA ASP A 609 -8.56 12.85 -30.08
C ASP A 609 -9.61 11.78 -29.73
N ASN A 610 -9.54 11.23 -28.53
CA ASN A 610 -10.52 10.28 -28.01
C ASN A 610 -11.63 10.92 -27.16
N TRP A 611 -11.51 12.16 -26.81
CA TRP A 611 -12.61 13.03 -26.41
C TRP A 611 -13.41 13.47 -27.64
N MET A 612 -13.01 12.99 -28.70
CA MET A 612 -13.70 12.69 -29.90
C MET A 612 -14.18 13.79 -30.79
N TYR A 613 -14.13 15.01 -30.40
CA TYR A 613 -14.62 16.02 -31.32
C TYR A 613 -13.94 17.34 -31.03
N PRO A 614 -13.70 18.15 -32.07
CA PRO A 614 -13.45 19.57 -31.86
C PRO A 614 -14.53 20.11 -30.90
N PRO A 615 -14.29 21.21 -30.19
CA PRO A 615 -15.21 21.72 -29.16
C PRO A 615 -16.69 21.83 -29.61
N THR A 616 -16.90 21.93 -30.89
CA THR A 616 -18.23 21.92 -31.50
C THR A 616 -18.87 20.53 -31.63
N ASP A 617 -18.08 19.44 -31.48
CA ASP A 617 -18.51 18.09 -31.79
C ASP A 617 -18.38 17.08 -30.60
N TRP A 618 -17.72 17.44 -29.53
CA TRP A 618 -17.58 16.54 -28.35
C TRP A 618 -18.79 16.56 -27.43
N VAL A 619 -19.70 17.48 -27.64
CA VAL A 619 -21.03 17.51 -27.06
C VAL A 619 -22.05 17.56 -28.18
N LYS A 620 -22.88 16.52 -28.31
CA LYS A 620 -23.99 16.49 -29.24
C LYS A 620 -25.29 16.55 -28.49
N LEU A 621 -26.18 17.40 -29.00
CA LEU A 621 -27.54 17.47 -28.56
C LEU A 621 -28.40 16.76 -29.61
N GLU A 622 -29.00 15.65 -29.22
CA GLU A 622 -29.86 14.88 -30.11
C GLU A 622 -31.32 14.99 -29.64
N PRO A 623 -32.26 15.22 -30.55
CA PRO A 623 -33.66 15.17 -30.19
C PRO A 623 -34.09 13.72 -29.93
N GLU A 624 -34.72 13.48 -28.79
CA GLU A 624 -35.29 12.19 -28.46
C GLU A 624 -36.60 11.97 -29.25
N THR A 625 -36.66 10.91 -30.06
CA THR A 625 -37.85 10.54 -30.80
C THR A 625 -38.56 9.35 -30.15
N ARG A 626 -39.89 9.25 -30.29
CA ARG A 626 -40.71 8.17 -29.71
C ARG A 626 -40.30 6.75 -30.10
N ASN A 627 -39.52 6.58 -31.14
CA ASN A 627 -39.12 5.27 -31.69
C ASN A 627 -37.65 4.96 -31.48
N GLY A 628 -36.97 5.56 -30.48
CA GLY A 628 -35.55 5.41 -30.28
C GLY A 628 -34.75 6.51 -30.97
N ILE A 629 -33.50 6.55 -30.74
CA ILE A 629 -32.57 7.54 -31.24
C ILE A 629 -32.60 7.52 -32.76
N SER A 630 -33.12 8.60 -33.39
CA SER A 630 -33.01 8.75 -34.83
C SER A 630 -31.54 8.97 -35.18
N GLU A 631 -30.98 8.17 -36.09
CA GLU A 631 -29.68 8.46 -36.67
C GLU A 631 -29.79 9.80 -37.43
N GLY A 632 -29.46 10.90 -36.77
CA GLY A 632 -29.36 12.20 -37.41
C GLY A 632 -28.34 12.11 -38.56
N LYS A 633 -28.70 12.62 -39.73
CA LYS A 633 -27.78 12.74 -40.84
C LYS A 633 -26.55 13.55 -40.39
N GLY A 634 -25.48 12.88 -40.11
CA GLY A 634 -24.23 13.52 -39.65
C GLY A 634 -23.44 12.80 -38.56
N LEU A 635 -24.05 11.82 -37.91
CA LEU A 635 -23.30 10.95 -36.99
C LEU A 635 -22.32 10.08 -37.78
N LYS A 636 -21.07 10.55 -37.94
CA LYS A 636 -20.00 9.62 -38.30
C LYS A 636 -19.89 8.61 -37.15
N LYS A 637 -20.26 7.35 -37.43
CA LYS A 637 -19.87 6.22 -36.57
C LYS A 637 -18.42 6.43 -36.23
N VAL A 638 -18.12 6.59 -34.94
CA VAL A 638 -16.76 6.53 -34.49
C VAL A 638 -16.36 5.08 -34.69
N ASN A 639 -15.62 4.82 -35.75
CA ASN A 639 -14.94 3.56 -35.90
C ASN A 639 -13.88 3.52 -34.77
N ALA A 640 -14.08 2.66 -33.80
CA ALA A 640 -13.01 2.31 -32.88
C ALA A 640 -11.77 2.04 -33.72
N GLY A 641 -10.68 2.78 -33.44
CA GLY A 641 -9.46 2.67 -34.21
C GLY A 641 -9.08 1.21 -34.38
N ARG A 642 -8.66 0.82 -35.54
CA ARG A 642 -8.07 -0.50 -35.79
C ARG A 642 -6.80 -0.55 -34.97
N GLY A 643 -6.76 -1.42 -33.95
CA GLY A 643 -5.50 -1.80 -33.36
C GLY A 643 -4.56 -2.34 -34.45
N SER A 644 -3.27 -2.22 -34.27
CA SER A 644 -2.22 -2.64 -35.19
C SER A 644 -2.28 -4.10 -35.67
N THR A 645 -3.22 -4.89 -35.17
CA THR A 645 -3.45 -6.29 -35.53
C THR A 645 -4.63 -6.50 -36.49
N GLY A 646 -5.28 -5.44 -36.99
CA GLY A 646 -6.41 -5.57 -37.91
C GLY A 646 -7.67 -6.24 -37.32
N LYS A 647 -7.67 -6.68 -36.09
CA LYS A 647 -8.85 -7.16 -35.40
C LYS A 647 -9.69 -5.95 -34.96
N ARG A 648 -10.92 -5.86 -35.47
CA ARG A 648 -11.92 -4.98 -34.87
C ARG A 648 -12.01 -5.38 -33.42
N VAL A 649 -11.58 -4.51 -32.51
CA VAL A 649 -12.09 -4.54 -31.18
C VAL A 649 -13.55 -4.10 -31.32
N ALA A 650 -14.43 -5.06 -31.49
CA ALA A 650 -15.84 -4.83 -31.25
C ALA A 650 -15.91 -4.56 -29.75
N THR A 651 -15.82 -3.30 -29.37
CA THR A 651 -16.44 -2.84 -28.15
C THR A 651 -17.94 -3.02 -28.41
N SER A 652 -18.43 -4.24 -28.16
CA SER A 652 -19.83 -4.40 -27.83
C SER A 652 -19.97 -3.57 -26.57
N TYR A 653 -20.50 -2.38 -26.72
CA TYR A 653 -21.07 -1.66 -25.61
C TYR A 653 -22.20 -2.53 -25.07
N MET A 654 -21.88 -3.49 -24.21
CA MET A 654 -22.80 -3.79 -23.16
C MET A 654 -22.85 -2.48 -22.37
N VAL A 655 -23.77 -1.61 -22.77
CA VAL A 655 -24.45 -0.82 -21.75
C VAL A 655 -24.75 -1.86 -20.67
N PRO A 656 -24.21 -1.77 -19.45
CA PRO A 656 -24.72 -2.59 -18.38
C PRO A 656 -26.20 -2.27 -18.45
N ARG A 657 -27.04 -3.24 -18.90
CA ARG A 657 -28.50 -3.06 -18.86
C ARG A 657 -28.70 -2.55 -17.48
N ALA A 658 -29.19 -1.32 -17.37
CA ALA A 658 -29.30 -0.59 -16.13
C ALA A 658 -29.74 -1.61 -15.14
N ALA A 659 -28.82 -2.06 -14.29
CA ALA A 659 -29.02 -3.26 -13.47
C ALA A 659 -30.32 -2.94 -12.80
N HIS A 660 -31.34 -3.67 -13.07
CA HIS A 660 -32.74 -3.34 -12.87
C HIS A 660 -32.84 -2.42 -11.69
N ALA A 661 -33.18 -1.15 -11.94
CA ALA A 661 -33.34 -0.21 -10.86
C ALA A 661 -34.34 -0.86 -9.93
N GLN A 662 -33.87 -1.50 -8.87
CA GLN A 662 -34.74 -2.03 -7.85
C GLN A 662 -35.49 -0.82 -7.36
N LYS A 663 -36.76 -0.73 -7.76
CA LYS A 663 -37.66 0.30 -7.28
C LYS A 663 -37.56 0.30 -5.77
N CYS A 664 -37.02 1.36 -5.22
CA CYS A 664 -37.14 1.56 -3.79
C CYS A 664 -38.62 1.52 -3.41
N PRO A 665 -38.97 0.95 -2.28
CA PRO A 665 -40.34 0.98 -1.79
C PRO A 665 -40.85 2.42 -1.80
N VAL A 666 -42.02 2.61 -2.40
CA VAL A 666 -42.72 3.89 -2.44
C VAL A 666 -42.91 4.39 -1.02
N GLY A 667 -42.44 5.60 -0.70
CA GLY A 667 -42.68 6.24 0.59
C GLY A 667 -41.47 6.77 1.35
N GLN A 668 -40.26 6.69 0.80
CA GLN A 668 -39.09 7.35 1.40
C GLN A 668 -38.60 8.50 0.52
N GLU A 669 -38.81 9.72 0.98
CA GLU A 669 -38.17 10.91 0.40
C GLU A 669 -36.66 10.78 0.51
N ARG A 670 -35.99 10.82 -0.63
CA ARG A 670 -34.56 10.84 -0.74
C ARG A 670 -34.08 12.26 -0.92
N ILE A 671 -33.39 12.79 0.05
CA ILE A 671 -32.51 13.92 -0.17
C ILE A 671 -31.18 13.34 -0.65
N VAL A 672 -30.99 13.33 -1.96
CA VAL A 672 -29.66 13.06 -2.54
C VAL A 672 -28.89 14.36 -2.46
N SER A 673 -28.20 14.58 -1.37
CA SER A 673 -27.13 15.55 -1.35
C SER A 673 -25.89 14.92 -1.97
N CYS A 674 -25.64 15.20 -3.25
CA CYS A 674 -24.35 15.01 -3.88
C CYS A 674 -23.37 16.06 -3.41
N PRO A 675 -22.12 15.97 -3.67
CA PRO A 675 -21.21 14.90 -4.01
C PRO A 675 -20.18 14.73 -2.91
N LYS A 676 -20.22 13.68 -2.27
CA LYS A 676 -19.15 13.51 -1.30
C LYS A 676 -18.39 12.25 -1.63
N PHE A 677 -17.39 12.42 -2.49
CA PHE A 677 -16.18 11.65 -2.42
C PHE A 677 -15.36 12.06 -1.19
N ALA A 678 -16.01 12.15 -0.07
CA ALA A 678 -15.35 11.96 1.20
C ALA A 678 -15.73 10.55 1.60
N SER A 679 -15.05 9.56 1.08
CA SER A 679 -15.25 8.19 1.51
C SER A 679 -14.64 8.01 2.87
N PHE A 680 -15.40 8.34 3.90
CA PHE A 680 -15.19 7.76 5.21
C PHE A 680 -16.08 6.52 5.29
N GLY A 681 -15.54 5.35 4.94
CA GLY A 681 -16.20 4.07 5.06
C GLY A 681 -16.36 3.31 3.74
N ASP A 682 -16.41 1.98 3.85
CA ASP A 682 -16.71 1.09 2.74
C ASP A 682 -18.13 1.32 2.25
N PRO A 683 -18.37 1.52 0.94
CA PRO A 683 -19.70 1.44 0.39
C PRO A 683 -20.14 -0.03 0.39
N TYR A 684 -21.09 -0.39 1.21
CA TYR A 684 -21.79 -1.67 1.11
C TYR A 684 -22.96 -1.57 0.14
N GLY A 685 -22.96 -2.42 -0.89
CA GLY A 685 -24.11 -2.54 -1.78
C GLY A 685 -23.88 -3.50 -2.94
N ALA A 686 -24.78 -4.45 -3.13
CA ALA A 686 -24.72 -5.45 -4.20
C ALA A 686 -25.15 -4.94 -5.59
N CYS A 687 -25.47 -3.69 -5.76
CA CYS A 687 -26.01 -3.13 -7.01
C CYS A 687 -25.40 -1.77 -7.26
N GLY A 688 -24.20 -1.62 -7.74
CA GLY A 688 -23.64 -0.42 -8.38
C GLY A 688 -24.17 0.96 -7.91
N GLY A 689 -24.74 1.03 -6.72
CA GLY A 689 -25.39 2.21 -6.16
C GLY A 689 -24.72 2.61 -4.85
N PHE A 690 -24.41 3.88 -4.74
CA PHE A 690 -23.95 4.47 -3.49
C PHE A 690 -25.04 4.41 -2.45
N TYR A 691 -24.77 3.84 -1.29
CA TYR A 691 -25.58 4.03 -0.10
C TYR A 691 -25.17 5.33 0.58
N CYS A 692 -26.00 6.36 0.43
CA CYS A 692 -25.90 7.51 1.33
C CYS A 692 -26.40 7.11 2.71
N TRP A 693 -25.60 7.35 3.73
CA TRP A 693 -26.05 7.20 5.11
C TRP A 693 -27.21 8.16 5.37
N LYS A 694 -28.34 7.61 5.78
CA LYS A 694 -29.46 8.41 6.27
C LYS A 694 -29.04 9.02 7.59
N LEU A 695 -28.83 10.32 7.63
CA LEU A 695 -28.83 11.02 8.90
C LEU A 695 -30.25 10.86 9.50
N PRO A 696 -30.38 10.46 10.78
CA PRO A 696 -31.67 10.43 11.42
C PRO A 696 -32.24 11.87 11.39
N SER A 697 -33.43 12.02 10.85
CA SER A 697 -34.17 13.27 11.01
C SER A 697 -34.30 13.57 12.50
N ALA A 698 -34.03 14.81 12.86
CA ALA A 698 -34.21 15.30 14.22
C ALA A 698 -35.72 15.45 14.54
N ASN A 699 -36.49 14.38 14.43
CA ASN A 699 -37.85 14.29 14.96
C ASN A 699 -38.33 12.84 14.83
N SER A 700 -38.04 12.03 15.79
CA SER A 700 -38.94 10.97 16.25
C SER A 700 -38.82 10.90 17.76
N LYS A 701 -39.76 11.52 18.39
CA LYS A 701 -40.17 11.17 19.75
C LYS A 701 -40.69 9.72 19.67
N GLN A 702 -39.97 8.79 20.20
CA GLN A 702 -40.30 7.70 21.11
C GLN A 702 -39.05 6.83 21.32
#